data_2261fd44dd0a1f18efc84d9bb6209f68
#
_entry.id   2261fd44dd0a1f18efc84d9bb6209f68
#
_cell.length_a   1.000
_cell.length_b   1.000
_cell.length_c   1.000
_cell.angle_alpha   90.00
_cell.angle_beta   90.00
_cell.angle_gamma   90.00
#
_symmetry.space_group_name_H-M   'P 1'
#
loop_
_entity.id
_entity.type
_entity.pdbx_description
1 polymer ?
#
loop_
_entity_poly.entity_id
_entity_poly.type
_entity_poly.pdbx_seq_one_letter_code
_entity_poly.pdbx_strand_id
1 'polypeptide(L)'
;MSSFFITCAQGLAPYVIDELAALGIESTSDATGVRFEGGLKEAYQALLWTRCGSRVLLQLKAGSMKDLDDLHRQLSGFPWSTHMSDQSTFVIQVTTKRAQHIHTQYAAQRVKDAIVDYFDMTTGGRPSVEKTDPDLRFYVHIQDTAYTLYLDLSGEPLHKRGFRTEQGVAPIKENLAAALLYRSKWPEKAKEHQDFIDPLCGAGTILIEAALMARDIAPGLFRRGFGFENWRGHNEHTWGECIKIAKHRAEVGANTYQGKLYGVERNARMIGITKANADRAGVLKNMSFAHQMFEHFKKPADMSEKGLIVTNPPYGERLGEKEELKPTYIALGDWLRAYEGYEAGIITSDVDLGKQMGLRARKVNKFYNGALECVYLQFAIEPQYFVDRKAAEERQEKRDHDEIMSEGGIDFFNRLTKNRKKWEKWAKQNHVMCYRTYDSDLPEFNVAIDRYDQSLVIYEYKAPKSIDPEKAAKRLEKIKAIVPIVFSDLKPENIHFKLRERKKGTEQYEKENAQGDFFAVEENGSKFWVNLVNYLDTGLFLDHRNVRKMIQEKAKNTNFLNLFAYTGSASIFAAAGGAKAVTTVDMSKTYLKWAENNFALNGFNGKAYQFIQKDVLEWLTQTAAHIEALPLMKKRDARYDLIFMDPPSFSNSKRMSDVLDIQRDHIRLINDAMTLLTKEGLLIFSTNLRNFKMDPTLSEVYDIQDVSRETLPMDFARDPKIRQCYLIRHKNA
;
A
#
# COMPACT_ATOMS: atom_id res chain seq x y z
N MET A 1 -29.83 29.29 -29.26
CA MET A 1 -28.95 29.11 -28.10
C MET A 1 -28.32 27.73 -28.20
N SER A 2 -27.07 27.61 -27.86
CA SER A 2 -26.33 26.34 -27.86
C SER A 2 -26.10 25.85 -26.45
N SER A 3 -26.00 24.54 -26.25
CA SER A 3 -25.69 23.94 -24.96
C SER A 3 -24.20 23.75 -24.79
N PHE A 4 -23.67 24.15 -23.66
CA PHE A 4 -22.25 24.03 -23.29
C PHE A 4 -22.11 23.26 -22.01
N PHE A 5 -20.98 22.55 -21.91
CA PHE A 5 -20.65 21.77 -20.74
C PHE A 5 -19.22 22.07 -20.27
N ILE A 6 -19.08 22.50 -19.01
CA ILE A 6 -17.74 22.69 -18.40
C ILE A 6 -17.40 21.49 -17.55
N THR A 7 -16.37 20.75 -17.94
CA THR A 7 -15.83 19.67 -17.11
C THR A 7 -15.03 20.25 -15.95
N CYS A 8 -15.12 19.67 -14.76
CA CYS A 8 -14.31 20.07 -13.62
C CYS A 8 -13.94 18.85 -12.75
N ALA A 9 -12.94 19.01 -11.88
CA ALA A 9 -12.59 17.97 -10.91
C ALA A 9 -13.72 17.82 -9.88
N GLN A 10 -13.77 16.64 -9.25
CA GLN A 10 -14.77 16.33 -8.24
C GLN A 10 -14.75 17.37 -7.10
N GLY A 11 -15.92 17.89 -6.75
CA GLY A 11 -16.10 18.92 -5.72
C GLY A 11 -15.91 20.37 -6.20
N LEU A 12 -15.48 20.61 -7.46
CA LEU A 12 -15.25 21.97 -7.98
C LEU A 12 -16.46 22.58 -8.69
N ALA A 13 -17.49 21.83 -9.01
CA ALA A 13 -18.69 22.33 -9.71
C ALA A 13 -19.35 23.56 -9.05
N PRO A 14 -19.51 23.67 -7.71
CA PRO A 14 -20.08 24.87 -7.09
C PRO A 14 -19.29 26.14 -7.42
N TYR A 15 -17.95 26.06 -7.44
CA TYR A 15 -17.12 27.24 -7.77
C TYR A 15 -17.25 27.64 -9.25
N VAL A 16 -17.38 26.66 -10.15
CA VAL A 16 -17.63 26.94 -11.59
C VAL A 16 -19.00 27.64 -11.77
N ILE A 17 -20.02 27.23 -11.02
CA ILE A 17 -21.35 27.89 -11.02
C ILE A 17 -21.21 29.33 -10.54
N ASP A 18 -20.50 29.57 -9.44
CA ASP A 18 -20.28 30.92 -8.91
C ASP A 18 -19.49 31.78 -9.90
N GLU A 19 -18.48 31.23 -10.61
CA GLU A 19 -17.74 31.91 -11.66
C GLU A 19 -18.62 32.31 -12.83
N LEU A 20 -19.51 31.42 -13.29
CA LEU A 20 -20.47 31.72 -14.37
C LEU A 20 -21.51 32.72 -13.95
N ALA A 21 -22.06 32.63 -12.74
CA ALA A 21 -23.01 33.58 -12.18
C ALA A 21 -22.41 35.00 -12.10
N ALA A 22 -21.11 35.13 -11.73
CA ALA A 22 -20.40 36.41 -11.74
C ALA A 22 -20.23 37.01 -13.15
N LEU A 23 -20.38 36.21 -14.22
CA LEU A 23 -20.40 36.65 -15.62
C LEU A 23 -21.81 36.87 -16.14
N GLY A 24 -22.85 36.66 -15.32
CA GLY A 24 -24.26 36.74 -15.72
C GLY A 24 -24.75 35.53 -16.52
N ILE A 25 -24.08 34.40 -16.42
CA ILE A 25 -24.39 33.14 -17.11
C ILE A 25 -25.11 32.21 -16.15
N GLU A 26 -26.36 31.88 -16.41
CA GLU A 26 -27.13 30.90 -15.65
C GLU A 26 -26.63 29.50 -15.97
N SER A 27 -26.43 28.68 -14.93
CA SER A 27 -25.86 27.35 -15.08
C SER A 27 -26.39 26.35 -14.05
N THR A 28 -26.28 25.07 -14.37
CA THR A 28 -26.72 23.96 -13.50
C THR A 28 -25.62 22.91 -13.32
N SER A 29 -25.57 22.34 -12.12
CA SER A 29 -24.63 21.23 -11.82
C SER A 29 -25.10 19.95 -12.48
N ASP A 30 -24.15 19.22 -13.07
CA ASP A 30 -24.28 17.84 -13.54
C ASP A 30 -23.29 16.96 -12.78
N ALA A 31 -23.41 15.65 -12.90
CA ALA A 31 -22.59 14.68 -12.17
C ALA A 31 -21.06 14.85 -12.33
N THR A 32 -20.60 15.43 -13.45
CA THR A 32 -19.18 15.55 -13.81
C THR A 32 -18.77 16.97 -14.22
N GLY A 33 -19.64 17.96 -14.02
CA GLY A 33 -19.34 19.32 -14.43
C GLY A 33 -20.55 20.25 -14.29
N VAL A 34 -20.57 21.28 -15.12
CA VAL A 34 -21.59 22.35 -15.11
C VAL A 34 -22.09 22.58 -16.53
N ARG A 35 -23.40 22.67 -16.71
CA ARG A 35 -24.05 22.93 -17.98
C ARG A 35 -24.61 24.35 -18.00
N PHE A 36 -24.50 25.01 -19.13
CA PHE A 36 -25.16 26.30 -19.39
C PHE A 36 -25.64 26.42 -20.84
N GLU A 37 -26.61 27.27 -21.07
CA GLU A 37 -27.11 27.62 -22.40
C GLU A 37 -26.66 29.04 -22.74
N GLY A 38 -26.27 29.27 -23.99
CA GLY A 38 -25.83 30.60 -24.41
C GLY A 38 -25.43 30.69 -25.87
N GLY A 39 -24.76 31.77 -26.23
CA GLY A 39 -24.09 31.96 -27.51
C GLY A 39 -22.57 31.85 -27.41
N LEU A 40 -21.87 32.23 -28.47
CA LEU A 40 -20.40 32.21 -28.50
C LEU A 40 -19.80 33.21 -27.50
N LYS A 41 -20.45 34.33 -27.23
CA LYS A 41 -19.99 35.31 -26.27
C LYS A 41 -19.85 34.71 -24.86
N GLU A 42 -20.91 34.03 -24.39
CA GLU A 42 -20.94 33.36 -23.09
C GLU A 42 -19.88 32.23 -23.02
N ALA A 43 -19.72 31.48 -24.12
CA ALA A 43 -18.68 30.42 -24.20
C ALA A 43 -17.28 31.02 -24.14
N TYR A 44 -17.00 32.09 -24.84
CA TYR A 44 -15.70 32.79 -24.82
C TYR A 44 -15.41 33.41 -23.45
N GLN A 45 -16.41 34.00 -22.82
CA GLN A 45 -16.31 34.49 -21.45
C GLN A 45 -15.99 33.35 -20.47
N ALA A 46 -16.67 32.22 -20.57
CA ALA A 46 -16.39 31.05 -19.75
C ALA A 46 -14.95 30.55 -19.96
N LEU A 47 -14.46 30.47 -21.21
CA LEU A 47 -13.08 30.07 -21.52
C LEU A 47 -12.02 31.00 -20.93
N LEU A 48 -12.29 32.32 -20.93
CA LEU A 48 -11.36 33.31 -20.39
C LEU A 48 -11.35 33.33 -18.87
N TRP A 49 -12.50 33.18 -18.21
CA TRP A 49 -12.65 33.50 -16.81
C TRP A 49 -12.74 32.34 -15.86
N THR A 50 -13.14 31.12 -16.33
CA THR A 50 -13.20 29.98 -15.39
C THR A 50 -11.81 29.58 -14.89
N ARG A 51 -11.68 29.55 -13.57
CA ARG A 51 -10.46 29.13 -12.87
C ARG A 51 -10.56 27.69 -12.44
N CYS A 52 -11.75 27.23 -12.06
CA CYS A 52 -12.03 25.90 -11.54
C CYS A 52 -12.42 24.90 -12.63
N GLY A 53 -12.88 25.36 -13.79
CA GLY A 53 -13.17 24.54 -14.95
C GLY A 53 -11.93 23.90 -15.58
N SER A 54 -12.11 22.75 -16.20
CA SER A 54 -11.04 22.02 -16.90
C SER A 54 -11.14 22.14 -18.41
N ARG A 55 -12.35 22.06 -18.96
CA ARG A 55 -12.65 22.21 -20.39
C ARG A 55 -14.03 22.82 -20.56
N VAL A 56 -14.20 23.60 -21.63
CA VAL A 56 -15.52 24.09 -22.13
C VAL A 56 -15.82 23.34 -23.40
N LEU A 57 -16.89 22.57 -23.40
CA LEU A 57 -17.32 21.69 -24.48
C LEU A 57 -18.62 22.24 -25.08
N LEU A 58 -18.66 22.41 -26.41
CA LEU A 58 -19.89 22.73 -27.14
C LEU A 58 -20.60 21.44 -27.54
N GLN A 59 -21.86 21.28 -27.13
CA GLN A 59 -22.65 20.13 -27.53
C GLN A 59 -23.07 20.30 -29.01
N LEU A 60 -22.63 19.36 -29.86
CA LEU A 60 -22.96 19.35 -31.29
C LEU A 60 -24.17 18.47 -31.60
N LYS A 61 -24.26 17.31 -30.96
CA LYS A 61 -25.33 16.34 -31.16
C LYS A 61 -25.54 15.51 -29.90
N ALA A 62 -26.77 15.15 -29.61
CA ALA A 62 -27.12 14.13 -28.62
C ALA A 62 -28.12 13.16 -29.26
N GLY A 63 -28.10 11.91 -28.84
CA GLY A 63 -28.98 10.87 -29.36
C GLY A 63 -28.85 9.56 -28.58
N SER A 64 -29.61 8.57 -29.07
CA SER A 64 -29.47 7.19 -28.59
C SER A 64 -28.91 6.31 -29.71
N MET A 65 -28.18 5.27 -29.34
CA MET A 65 -27.61 4.29 -30.26
C MET A 65 -27.95 2.87 -29.80
N LYS A 66 -28.11 1.96 -30.74
CA LYS A 66 -28.28 0.53 -30.47
C LYS A 66 -26.91 -0.14 -30.23
N ASP A 67 -25.95 0.22 -31.07
CA ASP A 67 -24.57 -0.27 -31.07
C ASP A 67 -23.63 0.77 -31.71
N LEU A 68 -22.36 0.44 -31.85
CA LEU A 68 -21.37 1.33 -32.45
C LEU A 68 -21.54 1.51 -33.98
N ASP A 69 -22.18 0.57 -34.65
CA ASP A 69 -22.48 0.71 -36.07
C ASP A 69 -23.66 1.67 -36.32
N ASP A 70 -24.63 1.68 -35.40
CA ASP A 70 -25.68 2.66 -35.41
C ASP A 70 -25.15 4.07 -35.08
N LEU A 71 -24.22 4.20 -34.11
CA LEU A 71 -23.51 5.45 -33.83
C LEU A 71 -22.76 5.95 -35.07
N HIS A 72 -22.01 5.08 -35.73
CA HIS A 72 -21.29 5.41 -36.97
C HIS A 72 -22.25 5.96 -38.01
N ARG A 73 -23.37 5.26 -38.31
CA ARG A 73 -24.37 5.68 -39.31
C ARG A 73 -24.97 7.05 -38.98
N GLN A 74 -25.30 7.30 -37.71
CA GLN A 74 -25.84 8.59 -37.26
C GLN A 74 -24.84 9.73 -37.39
N LEU A 75 -23.56 9.45 -37.18
CA LEU A 75 -22.49 10.46 -37.24
C LEU A 75 -21.95 10.63 -38.67
N SER A 76 -22.04 9.63 -39.57
CA SER A 76 -21.77 9.81 -41.01
C SER A 76 -22.79 10.73 -41.69
N GLY A 77 -24.01 10.85 -41.13
CA GLY A 77 -25.02 11.83 -41.59
C GLY A 77 -24.96 13.20 -40.88
N PHE A 78 -24.01 13.43 -39.97
CA PHE A 78 -23.84 14.71 -39.29
C PHE A 78 -23.11 15.71 -40.21
N PRO A 79 -23.52 17.01 -40.23
CA PRO A 79 -22.90 17.97 -41.17
C PRO A 79 -21.55 18.49 -40.69
N TRP A 80 -20.51 17.61 -40.76
CA TRP A 80 -19.17 17.92 -40.30
C TRP A 80 -18.52 19.11 -41.00
N SER A 81 -18.91 19.37 -42.27
CA SER A 81 -18.42 20.52 -43.03
C SER A 81 -18.77 21.88 -42.47
N THR A 82 -19.77 21.96 -41.57
CA THR A 82 -20.09 23.21 -40.78
C THR A 82 -19.06 23.46 -39.70
N HIS A 83 -18.27 22.47 -39.28
CA HIS A 83 -17.34 22.58 -38.20
C HIS A 83 -15.88 22.52 -38.63
N MET A 84 -15.54 21.74 -39.69
CA MET A 84 -14.17 21.51 -40.17
C MET A 84 -14.11 21.34 -41.70
N SER A 85 -12.92 21.34 -42.25
CA SER A 85 -12.68 20.97 -43.64
C SER A 85 -12.11 19.56 -43.80
N ASP A 86 -12.05 19.06 -45.02
CA ASP A 86 -11.34 17.82 -45.38
C ASP A 86 -9.82 17.92 -45.24
N GLN A 87 -9.27 19.14 -45.06
CA GLN A 87 -7.85 19.38 -44.80
C GLN A 87 -7.55 19.52 -43.31
N SER A 88 -8.57 19.59 -42.43
CA SER A 88 -8.39 19.75 -40.98
C SER A 88 -7.84 18.49 -40.37
N THR A 89 -7.03 18.67 -39.32
CA THR A 89 -6.59 17.58 -38.44
C THR A 89 -7.53 17.50 -37.24
N PHE A 90 -7.77 16.28 -36.74
CA PHE A 90 -8.65 16.12 -35.59
C PHE A 90 -8.26 14.92 -34.70
N VAL A 91 -8.78 14.92 -33.46
CA VAL A 91 -8.72 13.78 -32.54
C VAL A 91 -10.07 13.54 -31.87
N ILE A 92 -10.35 12.28 -31.56
CA ILE A 92 -11.59 11.88 -30.87
C ILE A 92 -11.21 11.21 -29.55
N GLN A 93 -11.89 11.62 -28.49
CA GLN A 93 -11.85 10.96 -27.20
C GLN A 93 -13.25 10.44 -26.85
N VAL A 94 -13.33 9.19 -26.41
CA VAL A 94 -14.58 8.58 -25.96
C VAL A 94 -14.50 8.27 -24.49
N THR A 95 -15.54 8.63 -23.75
CA THR A 95 -15.73 8.26 -22.36
C THR A 95 -17.03 7.49 -22.18
N THR A 96 -17.03 6.49 -21.31
CA THR A 96 -18.22 5.66 -21.06
C THR A 96 -18.64 5.71 -19.60
N LYS A 97 -19.96 5.71 -19.37
CA LYS A 97 -20.56 5.54 -18.05
C LYS A 97 -21.68 4.52 -18.13
N ARG A 98 -21.63 3.49 -17.30
CA ARG A 98 -22.58 2.35 -17.33
C ARG A 98 -22.65 1.61 -18.69
N ALA A 99 -21.63 1.71 -19.51
CA ALA A 99 -21.50 1.07 -20.81
C ALA A 99 -20.17 0.32 -20.91
N GLN A 100 -19.88 -0.54 -19.92
CA GLN A 100 -18.59 -1.24 -19.74
C GLN A 100 -18.28 -2.23 -20.90
N HIS A 101 -19.29 -2.68 -21.64
CA HIS A 101 -19.14 -3.53 -22.82
C HIS A 101 -18.58 -2.77 -24.04
N ILE A 102 -18.55 -1.44 -24.00
CA ILE A 102 -18.05 -0.61 -25.09
C ILE A 102 -16.56 -0.32 -24.87
N HIS A 103 -15.74 -0.84 -25.79
CA HIS A 103 -14.31 -0.53 -25.81
C HIS A 103 -14.08 0.90 -26.36
N THR A 104 -13.65 1.84 -25.50
CA THR A 104 -13.55 3.27 -25.83
C THR A 104 -12.66 3.57 -27.02
N GLN A 105 -11.58 2.82 -27.20
CA GLN A 105 -10.66 2.97 -28.32
C GLN A 105 -11.30 2.55 -29.64
N TYR A 106 -12.07 1.47 -29.65
CA TYR A 106 -12.81 1.01 -30.82
C TYR A 106 -13.96 1.98 -31.13
N ALA A 107 -14.68 2.49 -30.13
CA ALA A 107 -15.71 3.50 -30.33
C ALA A 107 -15.12 4.78 -30.92
N ALA A 108 -13.95 5.24 -30.47
CA ALA A 108 -13.25 6.38 -31.07
C ALA A 108 -12.90 6.15 -32.54
N GLN A 109 -12.50 4.93 -32.89
CA GLN A 109 -12.22 4.56 -34.27
C GLN A 109 -13.48 4.60 -35.14
N ARG A 110 -14.61 4.06 -34.64
CA ARG A 110 -15.89 4.12 -35.34
C ARG A 110 -16.37 5.54 -35.60
N VAL A 111 -16.19 6.45 -34.63
CA VAL A 111 -16.52 7.88 -34.78
C VAL A 111 -15.57 8.53 -35.82
N LYS A 112 -14.28 8.21 -35.76
CA LYS A 112 -13.30 8.66 -36.78
C LYS A 112 -13.74 8.22 -38.18
N ASP A 113 -14.11 6.95 -38.35
CA ASP A 113 -14.55 6.42 -39.62
C ASP A 113 -15.79 7.18 -40.14
N ALA A 114 -16.75 7.49 -39.30
CA ALA A 114 -17.93 8.28 -39.62
C ALA A 114 -17.59 9.68 -40.16
N ILE A 115 -16.58 10.36 -39.57
CA ILE A 115 -16.10 11.67 -40.06
C ILE A 115 -15.45 11.51 -41.44
N VAL A 116 -14.57 10.54 -41.59
CA VAL A 116 -13.85 10.31 -42.85
C VAL A 116 -14.83 9.92 -43.96
N ASP A 117 -15.78 9.03 -43.73
CA ASP A 117 -16.81 8.62 -44.70
C ASP A 117 -17.69 9.81 -45.11
N TYR A 118 -18.05 10.72 -44.18
CA TYR A 118 -18.78 11.92 -44.56
C TYR A 118 -18.02 12.77 -45.56
N PHE A 119 -16.74 13.04 -45.32
CA PHE A 119 -15.95 13.88 -46.25
C PHE A 119 -15.62 13.15 -47.55
N ASP A 120 -15.34 11.86 -47.52
CA ASP A 120 -15.13 11.04 -48.73
C ASP A 120 -16.36 11.12 -49.67
N MET A 121 -17.56 11.00 -49.08
CA MET A 121 -18.82 11.09 -49.83
C MET A 121 -19.17 12.52 -50.30
N THR A 122 -18.80 13.56 -49.58
CA THR A 122 -19.25 14.93 -49.85
C THR A 122 -18.27 15.78 -50.62
N THR A 123 -16.96 15.60 -50.39
CA THR A 123 -15.88 16.39 -51.01
C THR A 123 -14.84 15.54 -51.73
N GLY A 124 -14.83 14.23 -51.52
CA GLY A 124 -13.78 13.33 -51.97
C GLY A 124 -12.47 13.49 -51.19
N GLY A 125 -12.42 14.32 -50.16
CA GLY A 125 -11.29 14.56 -49.27
C GLY A 125 -11.32 13.70 -48.01
N ARG A 126 -10.19 13.60 -47.29
CA ARG A 126 -10.07 12.79 -46.07
C ARG A 126 -9.31 13.54 -44.99
N PRO A 127 -9.99 14.09 -43.99
CA PRO A 127 -9.33 14.74 -42.87
C PRO A 127 -8.45 13.75 -42.08
N SER A 128 -7.35 14.24 -41.54
CA SER A 128 -6.32 13.42 -40.89
C SER A 128 -6.47 13.42 -39.38
N VAL A 129 -6.06 12.29 -38.72
CA VAL A 129 -6.00 12.20 -37.28
C VAL A 129 -4.62 12.66 -36.78
N GLU A 130 -4.62 13.68 -35.90
CA GLU A 130 -3.42 14.16 -35.22
C GLU A 130 -3.66 14.13 -33.70
N LYS A 131 -2.80 13.42 -32.97
CA LYS A 131 -3.01 13.21 -31.51
C LYS A 131 -2.40 14.30 -30.65
N THR A 132 -1.33 14.90 -31.12
CA THR A 132 -0.53 15.84 -30.33
C THR A 132 -1.11 17.25 -30.39
N ASP A 133 -1.21 17.79 -31.59
CA ASP A 133 -1.67 19.17 -31.82
C ASP A 133 -2.68 19.22 -32.98
N PRO A 134 -3.89 18.64 -32.82
CA PRO A 134 -4.95 18.69 -33.83
C PRO A 134 -5.61 20.05 -33.87
N ASP A 135 -6.12 20.42 -35.07
CA ASP A 135 -6.96 21.59 -35.24
C ASP A 135 -8.23 21.52 -34.39
N LEU A 136 -8.83 20.33 -34.28
CA LEU A 136 -10.08 20.15 -33.54
C LEU A 136 -10.05 18.89 -32.67
N ARG A 137 -10.66 19.01 -31.50
CA ARG A 137 -10.82 17.90 -30.53
C ARG A 137 -12.30 17.63 -30.33
N PHE A 138 -12.72 16.40 -30.58
CA PHE A 138 -14.09 15.96 -30.33
C PHE A 138 -14.14 14.99 -29.16
N TYR A 139 -15.17 15.13 -28.33
CA TYR A 139 -15.49 14.23 -27.23
C TYR A 139 -16.82 13.54 -27.50
N VAL A 140 -16.88 12.25 -27.31
CA VAL A 140 -18.13 11.48 -27.31
C VAL A 140 -18.29 10.88 -25.92
N HIS A 141 -19.35 11.29 -25.25
CA HIS A 141 -19.74 10.69 -23.98
C HIS A 141 -20.87 9.70 -24.21
N ILE A 142 -20.67 8.44 -23.79
CA ILE A 142 -21.66 7.37 -23.92
C ILE A 142 -22.12 6.98 -22.53
N GLN A 143 -23.41 7.10 -22.27
CA GLN A 143 -24.03 6.67 -21.03
C GLN A 143 -25.17 5.72 -21.33
N ASP A 144 -25.08 4.46 -20.87
CA ASP A 144 -26.01 3.39 -21.24
C ASP A 144 -26.11 3.25 -22.76
N THR A 145 -27.24 3.61 -23.36
CA THR A 145 -27.45 3.66 -24.83
C THR A 145 -27.48 5.09 -25.40
N ALA A 146 -27.36 6.11 -24.55
CA ALA A 146 -27.32 7.50 -24.99
C ALA A 146 -25.90 7.94 -25.31
N TYR A 147 -25.74 8.79 -26.31
CA TYR A 147 -24.47 9.44 -26.61
C TYR A 147 -24.64 10.95 -26.74
N THR A 148 -23.56 11.67 -26.43
CA THR A 148 -23.45 13.12 -26.69
C THR A 148 -22.10 13.40 -27.35
N LEU A 149 -22.15 14.07 -28.48
CA LEU A 149 -20.98 14.55 -29.23
C LEU A 149 -20.71 16.01 -28.85
N TYR A 150 -19.48 16.30 -28.49
CA TYR A 150 -19.02 17.64 -28.13
C TYR A 150 -17.81 18.04 -29.00
N LEU A 151 -17.69 19.34 -29.27
CA LEU A 151 -16.45 20.00 -29.67
C LEU A 151 -15.78 20.64 -28.47
N ASP A 152 -14.50 20.37 -28.26
CA ASP A 152 -13.70 21.01 -27.21
C ASP A 152 -13.22 22.39 -27.66
N LEU A 153 -13.78 23.41 -27.04
CA LEU A 153 -13.38 24.78 -27.31
C LEU A 153 -12.09 25.20 -26.58
N SER A 154 -11.64 24.40 -25.62
CA SER A 154 -10.48 24.72 -24.78
C SER A 154 -9.15 24.34 -25.42
N GLY A 155 -9.10 23.24 -26.20
CA GLY A 155 -7.86 22.65 -26.72
C GLY A 155 -7.07 21.94 -25.61
N GLU A 156 -6.04 22.58 -25.07
CA GLU A 156 -5.37 22.12 -23.86
C GLU A 156 -6.25 22.35 -22.62
N PRO A 157 -6.13 21.54 -21.54
CA PRO A 157 -6.89 21.77 -20.30
C PRO A 157 -6.71 23.19 -19.74
N LEU A 158 -7.79 23.80 -19.26
CA LEU A 158 -7.77 25.21 -18.82
C LEU A 158 -6.88 25.48 -17.61
N HIS A 159 -6.58 24.47 -16.77
CA HIS A 159 -5.62 24.64 -15.68
C HIS A 159 -4.19 24.89 -16.18
N LYS A 160 -3.85 24.51 -17.41
CA LYS A 160 -2.60 24.90 -18.05
C LYS A 160 -2.73 26.36 -18.53
N ARG A 161 -2.53 27.31 -17.61
CA ARG A 161 -2.74 28.74 -17.88
C ARG A 161 -1.73 29.31 -18.90
N GLY A 162 -0.53 28.71 -19.00
CA GLY A 162 0.54 29.18 -19.87
C GLY A 162 1.70 29.87 -19.14
N PHE A 163 1.49 30.37 -17.93
CA PHE A 163 2.56 31.02 -17.18
C PHE A 163 3.52 30.06 -16.49
N ARG A 164 3.11 28.82 -16.18
CA ARG A 164 3.95 27.83 -15.49
C ARG A 164 4.66 26.92 -16.48
N THR A 165 5.98 27.04 -16.56
CA THR A 165 6.84 26.23 -17.44
C THR A 165 7.63 25.16 -16.67
N GLU A 166 7.92 25.38 -15.37
CA GLU A 166 8.61 24.43 -14.51
C GLU A 166 7.76 24.13 -13.27
N GLN A 167 7.91 22.89 -12.75
CA GLN A 167 7.14 22.37 -11.63
C GLN A 167 8.07 22.00 -10.47
N GLY A 168 7.56 22.07 -9.23
CA GLY A 168 8.20 21.51 -8.04
C GLY A 168 7.94 20.01 -7.88
N VAL A 169 8.40 19.45 -6.77
CA VAL A 169 8.29 18.01 -6.44
C VAL A 169 6.83 17.57 -6.20
N ALA A 170 5.98 18.45 -5.64
CA ALA A 170 4.57 18.17 -5.35
C ALA A 170 3.66 19.30 -5.89
N PRO A 171 3.43 19.37 -7.21
CA PRO A 171 2.70 20.46 -7.80
C PRO A 171 1.20 20.40 -7.49
N ILE A 172 0.64 21.51 -7.06
CA ILE A 172 -0.82 21.70 -7.04
C ILE A 172 -1.27 22.23 -8.41
N LYS A 173 -2.40 21.74 -8.92
CA LYS A 173 -3.00 22.25 -10.16
C LYS A 173 -3.62 23.64 -9.93
N GLU A 174 -3.55 24.50 -10.93
CA GLU A 174 -4.08 25.88 -10.85
C GLU A 174 -5.57 25.93 -10.54
N ASN A 175 -6.37 25.00 -11.06
CA ASN A 175 -7.80 24.93 -10.77
C ASN A 175 -8.09 24.50 -9.32
N LEU A 176 -7.27 23.65 -8.73
CA LEU A 176 -7.37 23.32 -7.31
C LEU A 176 -6.91 24.50 -6.44
N ALA A 177 -5.80 25.15 -6.78
CA ALA A 177 -5.35 26.36 -6.08
C ALA A 177 -6.45 27.45 -6.07
N ALA A 178 -7.07 27.69 -7.21
CA ALA A 178 -8.21 28.61 -7.31
C ALA A 178 -9.38 28.21 -6.41
N ALA A 179 -9.74 26.92 -6.36
CA ALA A 179 -10.82 26.42 -5.52
C ALA A 179 -10.53 26.61 -4.01
N LEU A 180 -9.28 26.43 -3.57
CA LEU A 180 -8.87 26.71 -2.18
C LEU A 180 -9.02 28.20 -1.83
N LEU A 181 -8.66 29.07 -2.78
CA LEU A 181 -8.82 30.52 -2.62
C LEU A 181 -10.30 30.93 -2.55
N TYR A 182 -11.15 30.40 -3.42
CA TYR A 182 -12.62 30.61 -3.33
C TYR A 182 -13.18 30.09 -2.02
N ARG A 183 -12.75 28.90 -1.58
CA ARG A 183 -13.19 28.31 -0.31
C ARG A 183 -12.81 29.19 0.87
N SER A 184 -11.68 29.89 0.80
CA SER A 184 -11.20 30.85 1.81
C SER A 184 -11.75 32.27 1.63
N LYS A 185 -12.68 32.44 0.67
CA LYS A 185 -13.28 33.75 0.35
C LYS A 185 -12.24 34.82 -0.01
N TRP A 186 -11.18 34.38 -0.72
CA TRP A 186 -10.13 35.32 -1.11
C TRP A 186 -10.59 36.46 -2.00
N PRO A 187 -11.48 36.28 -3.02
CA PRO A 187 -11.97 37.40 -3.83
C PRO A 187 -12.62 38.53 -3.02
N GLU A 188 -13.36 38.18 -1.94
CA GLU A 188 -13.98 39.17 -1.06
C GLU A 188 -12.92 39.89 -0.19
N LYS A 189 -12.00 39.13 0.37
CA LYS A 189 -10.88 39.66 1.18
C LYS A 189 -9.95 40.56 0.36
N ALA A 190 -9.69 40.21 -0.89
CA ALA A 190 -8.91 41.03 -1.81
C ALA A 190 -9.58 42.37 -2.14
N LYS A 191 -10.92 42.42 -2.23
CA LYS A 191 -11.68 43.69 -2.37
C LYS A 191 -11.53 44.59 -1.13
N GLU A 192 -11.32 44.01 0.03
CA GLU A 192 -11.00 44.71 1.27
C GLU A 192 -9.50 45.00 1.43
N HIS A 193 -8.70 44.77 0.41
CA HIS A 193 -7.24 44.95 0.37
C HIS A 193 -6.49 44.19 1.45
N GLN A 194 -7.03 43.05 1.91
CA GLN A 194 -6.33 42.19 2.86
C GLN A 194 -5.07 41.59 2.26
N ASP A 195 -4.08 41.32 3.11
CA ASP A 195 -2.83 40.72 2.69
C ASP A 195 -2.94 39.19 2.49
N PHE A 196 -2.03 38.66 1.68
CA PHE A 196 -1.95 37.23 1.41
C PHE A 196 -0.54 36.70 1.59
N ILE A 197 -0.41 35.50 2.22
CA ILE A 197 0.89 34.84 2.41
C ILE A 197 0.79 33.37 2.00
N ASP A 198 1.76 32.90 1.21
CA ASP A 198 2.05 31.47 1.03
C ASP A 198 3.44 31.18 1.62
N PRO A 199 3.52 30.57 2.85
CA PRO A 199 4.78 30.35 3.54
C PRO A 199 5.62 29.20 2.95
N LEU A 200 5.05 28.40 2.03
CA LEU A 200 5.72 27.29 1.35
C LEU A 200 5.37 27.33 -0.15
N CYS A 201 5.64 28.48 -0.78
CA CYS A 201 5.06 28.82 -2.07
C CYS A 201 5.56 27.95 -3.26
N GLY A 202 6.67 27.22 -3.10
CA GLY A 202 7.19 26.33 -4.13
C GLY A 202 7.33 27.05 -5.49
N ALA A 203 6.63 26.57 -6.54
CA ALA A 203 6.60 27.20 -7.87
C ALA A 203 5.60 28.39 -7.96
N GLY A 204 4.99 28.80 -6.86
CA GLY A 204 4.12 29.97 -6.74
C GLY A 204 2.69 29.81 -7.20
N THR A 205 2.18 28.59 -7.41
CA THR A 205 0.86 28.37 -8.01
C THR A 205 -0.26 29.04 -7.23
N ILE A 206 -0.35 28.84 -5.90
CA ILE A 206 -1.38 29.42 -5.05
C ILE A 206 -1.23 30.95 -5.00
N LEU A 207 -0.01 31.41 -4.82
CA LEU A 207 0.31 32.85 -4.73
C LEU A 207 -0.03 33.61 -6.02
N ILE A 208 0.29 33.03 -7.19
CA ILE A 208 -0.02 33.62 -8.50
C ILE A 208 -1.53 33.65 -8.75
N GLU A 209 -2.23 32.55 -8.49
CA GLU A 209 -3.71 32.52 -8.60
C GLU A 209 -4.37 33.56 -7.65
N ALA A 210 -3.82 33.72 -6.43
CA ALA A 210 -4.27 34.76 -5.51
C ALA A 210 -4.08 36.18 -6.09
N ALA A 211 -2.92 36.44 -6.69
CA ALA A 211 -2.64 37.72 -7.34
C ALA A 211 -3.54 37.99 -8.56
N LEU A 212 -3.77 36.96 -9.39
CA LEU A 212 -4.68 37.05 -10.55
C LEU A 212 -6.11 37.34 -10.12
N MET A 213 -6.59 36.75 -9.02
CA MET A 213 -7.92 37.01 -8.46
C MET A 213 -8.01 38.47 -7.90
N ALA A 214 -7.01 38.85 -7.09
CA ALA A 214 -6.99 40.19 -6.46
C ALA A 214 -6.96 41.34 -7.48
N ARG A 215 -6.37 41.09 -8.66
CA ARG A 215 -6.24 42.08 -9.73
C ARG A 215 -7.23 41.90 -10.87
N ASP A 216 -8.23 41.06 -10.68
CA ASP A 216 -9.27 40.80 -11.68
C ASP A 216 -8.74 40.44 -13.08
N ILE A 217 -7.68 39.61 -13.11
CA ILE A 217 -7.01 39.15 -14.34
C ILE A 217 -7.62 37.83 -14.76
N ALA A 218 -8.15 37.74 -15.97
CA ALA A 218 -8.70 36.50 -16.53
C ALA A 218 -7.58 35.48 -16.80
N PRO A 219 -7.63 34.23 -16.26
CA PRO A 219 -6.58 33.24 -16.42
C PRO A 219 -6.38 32.79 -17.87
N GLY A 220 -7.42 32.92 -18.70
CA GLY A 220 -7.35 32.57 -20.12
C GLY A 220 -6.47 33.50 -20.97
N LEU A 221 -6.12 34.70 -20.48
CA LEU A 221 -5.29 35.65 -21.23
C LEU A 221 -3.83 35.19 -21.47
N PHE A 222 -3.32 34.22 -20.69
CA PHE A 222 -1.94 33.74 -20.79
C PHE A 222 -1.78 32.49 -21.67
N ARG A 223 -2.89 31.96 -22.17
CA ARG A 223 -2.86 30.76 -23.00
C ARG A 223 -2.33 31.07 -24.41
N ARG A 224 -1.60 30.13 -24.99
CA ARG A 224 -1.05 30.24 -26.36
C ARG A 224 -2.11 30.16 -27.44
N GLY A 225 -3.25 29.49 -27.12
CA GLY A 225 -4.36 29.30 -28.03
C GLY A 225 -5.48 28.50 -27.42
N PHE A 226 -6.58 28.41 -28.11
CA PHE A 226 -7.79 27.68 -27.74
C PHE A 226 -8.21 26.71 -28.84
N GLY A 227 -8.95 25.66 -28.50
CA GLY A 227 -9.37 24.61 -29.42
C GLY A 227 -10.42 25.05 -30.46
N PHE A 228 -10.95 26.24 -30.32
CA PHE A 228 -11.94 26.78 -31.27
C PHE A 228 -11.30 27.61 -32.40
N GLU A 229 -10.02 27.95 -32.37
CA GLU A 229 -9.39 28.89 -33.29
C GLU A 229 -9.44 28.37 -34.75
N ASN A 230 -9.32 27.06 -34.96
CA ASN A 230 -9.49 26.45 -36.29
C ASN A 230 -10.90 25.93 -36.56
N TRP A 231 -11.87 26.20 -35.67
CA TRP A 231 -13.25 25.79 -35.86
C TRP A 231 -13.98 26.76 -36.79
N ARG A 232 -14.67 26.26 -37.83
CA ARG A 232 -15.40 27.08 -38.79
C ARG A 232 -16.54 27.94 -38.18
N GLY A 233 -17.04 27.55 -37.00
CA GLY A 233 -18.04 28.33 -36.25
C GLY A 233 -17.44 29.43 -35.37
N HIS A 234 -16.12 29.63 -35.36
CA HIS A 234 -15.45 30.69 -34.59
C HIS A 234 -15.86 32.05 -35.10
N ASN A 235 -16.04 33.01 -34.18
CA ASN A 235 -16.33 34.42 -34.48
C ASN A 235 -15.23 35.31 -33.90
N GLU A 236 -14.29 35.69 -34.76
CA GLU A 236 -13.12 36.52 -34.44
C GLU A 236 -13.51 37.84 -33.76
N HIS A 237 -14.58 38.52 -34.28
CA HIS A 237 -15.02 39.80 -33.73
C HIS A 237 -15.49 39.64 -32.28
N THR A 238 -16.39 38.69 -32.02
CA THR A 238 -16.89 38.41 -30.67
C THR A 238 -15.79 38.02 -29.70
N TRP A 239 -14.83 37.23 -30.18
CA TRP A 239 -13.66 36.86 -29.39
C TRP A 239 -12.78 38.08 -29.06
N GLY A 240 -12.50 38.93 -30.05
CA GLY A 240 -11.72 40.15 -29.86
C GLY A 240 -12.36 41.11 -28.83
N GLU A 241 -13.68 41.26 -28.83
CA GLU A 241 -14.39 42.03 -27.80
C GLU A 241 -14.26 41.43 -26.41
N CYS A 242 -14.36 40.10 -26.27
CA CYS A 242 -14.14 39.43 -24.98
C CYS A 242 -12.72 39.65 -24.44
N ILE A 243 -11.71 39.54 -25.29
CA ILE A 243 -10.29 39.78 -24.95
C ILE A 243 -10.11 41.27 -24.53
N LYS A 244 -10.68 42.23 -25.27
CA LYS A 244 -10.57 43.64 -24.95
C LYS A 244 -11.17 43.98 -23.57
N ILE A 245 -12.34 43.42 -23.27
CA ILE A 245 -12.96 43.57 -21.95
C ILE A 245 -12.09 42.95 -20.85
N ALA A 246 -11.53 41.74 -21.06
CA ALA A 246 -10.70 41.10 -20.09
C ALA A 246 -9.37 41.84 -19.82
N LYS A 247 -8.75 42.40 -20.86
CA LYS A 247 -7.57 43.28 -20.72
C LYS A 247 -7.87 44.55 -19.96
N HIS A 248 -8.99 45.21 -20.27
CA HIS A 248 -9.40 46.42 -19.57
C HIS A 248 -9.67 46.16 -18.08
N ARG A 249 -10.32 45.06 -17.72
CA ARG A 249 -10.53 44.65 -16.31
C ARG A 249 -9.20 44.42 -15.61
N ALA A 250 -8.22 43.79 -16.27
CA ALA A 250 -6.88 43.56 -15.72
C ALA A 250 -6.13 44.90 -15.49
N GLU A 251 -6.26 45.88 -16.39
CA GLU A 251 -5.67 47.22 -16.24
C GLU A 251 -6.27 47.98 -15.04
N VAL A 252 -7.58 47.93 -14.89
CA VAL A 252 -8.29 48.55 -13.75
C VAL A 252 -7.88 47.85 -12.45
N GLY A 253 -7.93 46.51 -12.43
CA GLY A 253 -7.58 45.70 -11.25
C GLY A 253 -6.14 45.88 -10.79
N ALA A 254 -5.19 46.14 -11.74
CA ALA A 254 -3.80 46.41 -11.44
C ALA A 254 -3.61 47.61 -10.50
N ASN A 255 -4.49 48.61 -10.56
CA ASN A 255 -4.40 49.83 -9.79
C ASN A 255 -5.34 49.84 -8.57
N THR A 256 -6.25 48.85 -8.46
CA THR A 256 -7.25 48.82 -7.41
C THR A 256 -6.77 48.10 -6.15
N TYR A 257 -6.11 46.93 -6.29
CA TYR A 257 -5.68 46.17 -5.14
C TYR A 257 -4.43 46.79 -4.48
N GLN A 258 -4.52 47.12 -3.18
CA GLN A 258 -3.46 47.77 -2.39
C GLN A 258 -2.83 46.81 -1.35
N GLY A 259 -3.39 45.61 -1.16
CA GLY A 259 -2.85 44.60 -0.24
C GLY A 259 -1.52 44.05 -0.72
N LYS A 260 -0.85 43.33 0.13
CA LYS A 260 0.46 42.71 -0.12
C LYS A 260 0.35 41.22 -0.32
N LEU A 261 1.18 40.69 -1.20
CA LEU A 261 1.26 39.26 -1.54
C LEU A 261 2.68 38.77 -1.26
N TYR A 262 2.83 37.87 -0.29
CA TYR A 262 4.12 37.32 0.12
C TYR A 262 4.24 35.84 -0.20
N GLY A 263 5.38 35.45 -0.83
CA GLY A 263 5.80 34.07 -0.99
C GLY A 263 7.07 33.79 -0.20
N VAL A 264 7.07 32.74 0.61
CA VAL A 264 8.26 32.28 1.31
C VAL A 264 8.65 30.90 0.81
N GLU A 265 9.95 30.72 0.52
CA GLU A 265 10.48 29.44 0.05
C GLU A 265 11.95 29.32 0.44
N ARG A 266 12.34 28.16 0.97
CA ARG A 266 13.70 27.87 1.41
C ARG A 266 14.67 27.57 0.28
N ASN A 267 14.16 27.16 -0.88
CA ASN A 267 14.97 26.76 -2.03
C ASN A 267 15.13 27.95 -3.00
N ALA A 268 16.37 28.46 -3.15
CA ALA A 268 16.69 29.59 -4.03
C ALA A 268 16.28 29.35 -5.49
N ARG A 269 16.42 28.11 -5.99
CA ARG A 269 15.99 27.76 -7.36
C ARG A 269 14.48 27.92 -7.51
N MET A 270 13.72 27.47 -6.52
CA MET A 270 12.25 27.58 -6.55
C MET A 270 11.80 29.04 -6.51
N ILE A 271 12.45 29.92 -5.74
CA ILE A 271 12.21 31.38 -5.78
C ILE A 271 12.43 31.93 -7.19
N GLY A 272 13.50 31.53 -7.88
CA GLY A 272 13.73 31.90 -9.26
C GLY A 272 12.61 31.47 -10.20
N ILE A 273 12.17 30.23 -10.08
CA ILE A 273 11.05 29.67 -10.85
C ILE A 273 9.76 30.44 -10.55
N THR A 274 9.46 30.71 -9.29
CA THR A 274 8.26 31.44 -8.87
C THR A 274 8.24 32.85 -9.43
N LYS A 275 9.34 33.57 -9.36
CA LYS A 275 9.48 34.93 -9.96
C LYS A 275 9.29 34.90 -11.46
N ALA A 276 9.89 33.93 -12.18
CA ALA A 276 9.71 33.78 -13.62
C ALA A 276 8.25 33.43 -14.00
N ASN A 277 7.56 32.59 -13.20
CA ASN A 277 6.14 32.28 -13.39
C ASN A 277 5.27 33.52 -13.13
N ALA A 278 5.54 34.29 -12.07
CA ALA A 278 4.83 35.50 -11.72
C ALA A 278 5.04 36.63 -12.77
N ASP A 279 6.23 36.71 -13.35
CA ASP A 279 6.55 37.66 -14.44
C ASP A 279 5.71 37.34 -15.68
N ARG A 280 5.70 36.09 -16.13
CA ARG A 280 4.86 35.64 -17.24
C ARG A 280 3.36 35.84 -16.99
N ALA A 281 2.93 35.75 -15.75
CA ALA A 281 1.56 36.07 -15.33
C ALA A 281 1.30 37.58 -15.14
N GLY A 282 2.30 38.44 -15.39
CA GLY A 282 2.16 39.88 -15.26
C GLY A 282 1.90 40.41 -13.84
N VAL A 283 2.20 39.60 -12.79
CA VAL A 283 1.90 39.94 -11.40
C VAL A 283 3.14 40.12 -10.51
N LEU A 284 4.33 39.93 -11.04
CA LEU A 284 5.59 39.95 -10.28
C LEU A 284 5.77 41.24 -9.47
N LYS A 285 5.42 42.39 -10.04
CA LYS A 285 5.61 43.72 -9.40
C LYS A 285 4.82 43.91 -8.10
N ASN A 286 3.78 43.10 -7.90
CA ASN A 286 2.88 43.18 -6.73
C ASN A 286 3.16 42.13 -5.68
N MET A 287 4.26 41.37 -5.85
CA MET A 287 4.61 40.25 -5.00
C MET A 287 5.95 40.51 -4.32
N SER A 288 6.05 40.10 -3.09
CA SER A 288 7.29 40.07 -2.32
C SER A 288 7.70 38.62 -2.02
N PHE A 289 8.99 38.35 -2.11
CA PHE A 289 9.51 36.99 -1.90
C PHE A 289 10.61 36.99 -0.86
N ALA A 290 10.52 36.05 0.09
CA ALA A 290 11.53 35.77 1.09
C ALA A 290 12.22 34.43 0.82
N HIS A 291 13.54 34.45 0.57
CA HIS A 291 14.34 33.22 0.46
C HIS A 291 14.84 32.82 1.84
N GLN A 292 14.04 32.06 2.56
CA GLN A 292 14.35 31.56 3.90
C GLN A 292 13.38 30.45 4.29
N MET A 293 13.63 29.78 5.40
CA MET A 293 12.64 28.90 6.03
C MET A 293 11.49 29.77 6.57
N PHE A 294 10.25 29.28 6.47
CA PHE A 294 9.06 30.03 6.89
C PHE A 294 9.09 30.35 8.39
N GLU A 295 9.72 29.52 9.21
CA GLU A 295 9.87 29.72 10.67
C GLU A 295 10.63 31.02 10.98
N HIS A 296 11.49 31.46 10.09
CA HIS A 296 12.28 32.68 10.23
C HIS A 296 11.58 33.91 9.62
N PHE A 297 10.50 33.70 8.85
CA PHE A 297 9.76 34.80 8.25
C PHE A 297 8.87 35.46 9.31
N LYS A 298 9.22 36.68 9.68
CA LYS A 298 8.45 37.50 10.63
C LYS A 298 7.45 38.37 9.86
N LYS A 299 6.26 38.59 10.45
CA LYS A 299 5.25 39.48 9.89
C LYS A 299 5.86 40.87 9.72
N PRO A 300 6.00 41.41 8.47
CA PRO A 300 6.43 42.77 8.25
C PRO A 300 5.51 43.78 8.97
N ALA A 301 6.10 44.84 9.52
CA ALA A 301 5.37 45.82 10.32
C ALA A 301 4.30 46.63 9.53
N ASP A 302 4.43 46.63 8.20
CA ASP A 302 3.55 47.33 7.28
C ASP A 302 2.47 46.41 6.68
N MET A 303 2.30 45.18 7.19
CA MET A 303 1.20 44.29 6.84
C MET A 303 -0.05 44.66 7.61
N SER A 304 -1.20 44.42 6.97
CA SER A 304 -2.53 44.65 7.54
C SER A 304 -2.77 43.78 8.77
N GLU A 305 -3.71 44.21 9.62
CA GLU A 305 -4.13 43.42 10.81
C GLU A 305 -4.85 42.13 10.40
N LYS A 306 -5.53 42.14 9.26
CA LYS A 306 -6.28 41.00 8.70
C LYS A 306 -5.63 40.53 7.40
N GLY A 307 -5.66 39.24 7.17
CA GLY A 307 -5.15 38.65 5.95
C GLY A 307 -5.49 37.17 5.82
N LEU A 308 -5.00 36.58 4.75
CA LEU A 308 -5.20 35.17 4.45
C LEU A 308 -3.85 34.48 4.22
N ILE A 309 -3.67 33.35 4.86
CA ILE A 309 -2.55 32.45 4.64
C ILE A 309 -3.08 31.20 3.97
N VAL A 310 -2.61 30.84 2.77
CA VAL A 310 -2.95 29.56 2.13
C VAL A 310 -1.68 28.89 1.65
N THR A 311 -1.52 27.62 2.01
CA THR A 311 -0.32 26.88 1.64
C THR A 311 -0.57 25.40 1.45
N ASN A 312 0.34 24.78 0.66
CA ASN A 312 0.41 23.37 0.37
C ASN A 312 1.71 22.79 0.92
N PRO A 313 1.79 22.48 2.23
CA PRO A 313 2.98 21.86 2.81
C PRO A 313 3.21 20.46 2.23
N PRO A 314 4.43 19.90 2.30
CA PRO A 314 4.67 18.52 1.90
C PRO A 314 3.82 17.57 2.78
N TYR A 315 3.24 16.56 2.15
CA TYR A 315 2.50 15.49 2.82
C TYR A 315 2.97 14.14 2.26
N GLY A 316 3.57 13.31 3.13
CA GLY A 316 4.14 12.03 2.76
C GLY A 316 3.10 11.02 2.27
N GLU A 317 3.40 10.31 1.20
CA GLU A 317 2.56 9.21 0.71
C GLU A 317 2.86 7.89 1.44
N ARG A 318 4.05 7.77 2.07
CA ARG A 318 4.51 6.59 2.80
C ARG A 318 4.52 6.81 4.31
N LEU A 319 4.31 5.73 5.09
CA LEU A 319 4.23 5.80 6.56
C LEU A 319 5.48 6.43 7.21
N GLY A 320 6.70 6.12 6.73
CA GLY A 320 7.95 6.70 7.25
C GLY A 320 8.09 8.20 6.98
N GLU A 321 7.62 8.67 5.83
CA GLU A 321 7.66 10.08 5.45
C GLU A 321 6.76 10.96 6.34
N LYS A 322 5.65 10.42 6.88
CA LYS A 322 4.72 11.14 7.75
C LYS A 322 5.37 11.53 9.08
N GLU A 323 6.12 10.64 9.69
CA GLU A 323 6.85 10.94 10.95
C GLU A 323 7.89 12.04 10.76
N GLU A 324 8.59 12.03 9.62
CA GLU A 324 9.57 13.05 9.26
C GLU A 324 8.94 14.43 9.03
N LEU A 325 7.66 14.48 8.66
CA LEU A 325 6.92 15.72 8.40
C LEU A 325 6.27 16.33 9.64
N LYS A 326 6.05 15.58 10.72
CA LYS A 326 5.47 16.10 11.97
C LYS A 326 6.16 17.38 12.48
N PRO A 327 7.49 17.47 12.56
CA PRO A 327 8.16 18.70 12.98
C PRO A 327 7.81 19.93 12.13
N THR A 328 7.63 19.73 10.81
CA THR A 328 7.25 20.82 9.88
C THR A 328 5.85 21.35 10.19
N TYR A 329 4.88 20.46 10.48
CA TYR A 329 3.51 20.87 10.84
C TYR A 329 3.46 21.52 12.22
N ILE A 330 4.25 21.03 13.18
CA ILE A 330 4.41 21.66 14.49
C ILE A 330 4.93 23.09 14.34
N ALA A 331 6.03 23.26 13.60
CA ALA A 331 6.62 24.55 13.34
C ALA A 331 5.65 25.49 12.58
N LEU A 332 4.89 24.95 11.62
CA LEU A 332 3.87 25.73 10.89
C LEU A 332 2.78 26.25 11.83
N GLY A 333 2.32 25.42 12.77
CA GLY A 333 1.33 25.83 13.77
C GLY A 333 1.87 26.90 14.71
N ASP A 334 3.13 26.79 15.16
CA ASP A 334 3.76 27.80 16.02
C ASP A 334 3.97 29.12 15.29
N TRP A 335 4.42 29.06 14.04
CA TRP A 335 4.58 30.22 13.17
C TRP A 335 3.24 30.92 12.92
N LEU A 336 2.17 30.20 12.65
CA LEU A 336 0.83 30.76 12.43
C LEU A 336 0.33 31.58 13.61
N ARG A 337 0.66 31.24 14.85
CA ARG A 337 0.24 31.96 16.06
C ARG A 337 0.72 33.42 16.11
N ALA A 338 1.78 33.75 15.34
CA ALA A 338 2.25 35.14 15.23
C ALA A 338 1.39 36.01 14.32
N TYR A 339 0.40 35.41 13.61
CA TYR A 339 -0.50 36.10 12.68
C TYR A 339 -1.92 36.22 13.22
N GLU A 340 -2.06 36.60 14.47
CA GLU A 340 -3.36 36.84 15.10
C GLU A 340 -4.21 37.80 14.24
N GLY A 341 -5.48 37.50 14.09
CA GLY A 341 -6.43 38.21 13.20
C GLY A 341 -6.45 37.73 11.74
N TYR A 342 -5.50 36.87 11.32
CA TYR A 342 -5.53 36.25 9.99
C TYR A 342 -6.40 34.98 9.99
N GLU A 343 -6.81 34.57 8.80
CA GLU A 343 -7.31 33.21 8.54
C GLU A 343 -6.23 32.38 7.82
N ALA A 344 -6.21 31.09 8.08
CA ALA A 344 -5.29 30.19 7.40
C ALA A 344 -6.02 29.01 6.76
N GLY A 345 -5.55 28.59 5.59
CA GLY A 345 -6.01 27.42 4.86
C GLY A 345 -4.83 26.51 4.50
N ILE A 346 -4.86 25.27 4.98
CA ILE A 346 -3.79 24.29 4.78
C ILE A 346 -4.38 23.08 4.04
N ILE A 347 -3.83 22.75 2.88
CA ILE A 347 -4.20 21.51 2.18
C ILE A 347 -3.20 20.40 2.55
N THR A 348 -3.71 19.23 2.92
CA THR A 348 -2.89 18.06 3.28
C THR A 348 -3.63 16.76 2.90
N SER A 349 -2.91 15.70 2.66
CA SER A 349 -3.52 14.35 2.51
C SER A 349 -3.79 13.66 3.84
N ASP A 350 -3.31 14.22 4.96
CA ASP A 350 -3.40 13.61 6.28
C ASP A 350 -3.91 14.60 7.34
N VAL A 351 -5.09 14.29 7.88
CA VAL A 351 -5.72 15.09 8.95
C VAL A 351 -4.89 15.09 10.23
N ASP A 352 -4.19 13.99 10.52
CA ASP A 352 -3.42 13.86 11.76
C ASP A 352 -2.17 14.75 11.73
N LEU A 353 -1.53 14.91 10.57
CA LEU A 353 -0.51 15.94 10.39
C LEU A 353 -1.09 17.34 10.67
N GLY A 354 -2.31 17.61 10.21
CA GLY A 354 -3.00 18.88 10.49
C GLY A 354 -3.22 19.11 12.00
N LYS A 355 -3.51 18.09 12.79
CA LYS A 355 -3.67 18.18 14.26
C LYS A 355 -2.37 18.57 14.96
N GLN A 356 -1.20 18.18 14.40
CA GLN A 356 0.11 18.53 14.96
C GLN A 356 0.37 20.03 15.01
N MET A 357 -0.34 20.84 14.22
CA MET A 357 -0.22 22.30 14.28
C MET A 357 -0.68 22.91 15.61
N GLY A 358 -1.43 22.18 16.42
CA GLY A 358 -1.94 22.70 17.71
C GLY A 358 -2.94 23.84 17.54
N LEU A 359 -3.71 23.81 16.46
CA LEU A 359 -4.77 24.76 16.14
C LEU A 359 -6.07 23.99 15.88
N ARG A 360 -7.22 24.49 16.36
CA ARG A 360 -8.53 23.92 16.08
C ARG A 360 -9.03 24.40 14.74
N ALA A 361 -9.20 23.49 13.78
CA ALA A 361 -9.80 23.82 12.49
C ALA A 361 -11.28 24.18 12.66
N ARG A 362 -11.69 25.30 12.04
CA ARG A 362 -13.10 25.75 11.99
C ARG A 362 -13.91 24.98 10.95
N LYS A 363 -13.24 24.60 9.84
CA LYS A 363 -13.85 23.84 8.74
C LYS A 363 -12.84 22.86 8.16
N VAL A 364 -13.35 21.73 7.73
CA VAL A 364 -12.60 20.67 7.04
C VAL A 364 -13.36 20.34 5.76
N ASN A 365 -12.70 20.42 4.61
CA ASN A 365 -13.31 20.15 3.32
C ASN A 365 -12.46 19.14 2.54
N LYS A 366 -13.12 18.24 1.82
CA LYS A 366 -12.45 17.29 0.94
C LYS A 366 -12.19 17.91 -0.43
N PHE A 367 -11.00 17.69 -0.97
CA PHE A 367 -10.57 18.03 -2.31
C PHE A 367 -9.77 16.89 -2.92
N TYR A 368 -9.47 16.98 -4.22
CA TYR A 368 -8.68 15.97 -4.92
C TYR A 368 -7.54 16.65 -5.69
N ASN A 369 -6.30 16.28 -5.37
CA ASN A 369 -5.13 16.68 -6.17
C ASN A 369 -4.76 15.54 -7.12
N GLY A 370 -5.33 15.54 -8.31
CA GLY A 370 -5.30 14.39 -9.21
C GLY A 370 -6.14 13.23 -8.66
N ALA A 371 -5.52 12.08 -8.41
CA ALA A 371 -6.17 10.93 -7.79
C ALA A 371 -6.09 10.93 -6.25
N LEU A 372 -5.25 11.80 -5.67
CA LEU A 372 -5.01 11.86 -4.24
C LEU A 372 -6.14 12.63 -3.53
N GLU A 373 -6.81 11.96 -2.59
CA GLU A 373 -7.77 12.63 -1.70
C GLU A 373 -7.00 13.49 -0.69
N CYS A 374 -7.39 14.76 -0.60
CA CYS A 374 -6.82 15.75 0.31
C CYS A 374 -7.90 16.38 1.17
N VAL A 375 -7.49 16.88 2.31
CA VAL A 375 -8.34 17.71 3.17
C VAL A 375 -7.82 19.14 3.21
N TYR A 376 -8.73 20.09 3.14
CA TYR A 376 -8.44 21.51 3.32
C TYR A 376 -8.91 21.95 4.70
N LEU A 377 -7.96 22.26 5.55
CA LEU A 377 -8.18 22.68 6.94
C LEU A 377 -8.19 24.22 7.00
N GLN A 378 -9.28 24.79 7.50
CA GLN A 378 -9.41 26.23 7.64
C GLN A 378 -9.38 26.64 9.13
N PHE A 379 -8.55 27.60 9.45
CA PHE A 379 -8.29 28.10 10.79
C PHE A 379 -8.58 29.60 10.88
N ALA A 380 -9.12 30.07 12.01
CA ALA A 380 -8.97 31.43 12.43
C ALA A 380 -7.80 31.49 13.42
N ILE A 381 -6.89 32.42 13.21
CA ILE A 381 -5.72 32.57 14.07
C ILE A 381 -6.11 33.51 15.23
N GLU A 382 -6.70 32.92 16.25
CA GLU A 382 -7.16 33.56 17.46
C GLU A 382 -6.83 32.70 18.68
N PRO A 383 -6.48 33.26 19.84
CA PRO A 383 -6.04 32.50 21.01
C PRO A 383 -7.02 31.41 21.48
N GLN A 384 -8.33 31.64 21.30
CA GLN A 384 -9.38 30.68 21.67
C GLN A 384 -9.36 29.37 20.86
N TYR A 385 -8.69 29.35 19.70
CA TYR A 385 -8.53 28.15 18.87
C TYR A 385 -7.16 27.49 19.03
N PHE A 386 -6.30 28.06 19.90
CA PHE A 386 -5.00 27.44 20.19
C PHE A 386 -5.19 26.22 21.12
N VAL A 387 -4.52 25.13 20.77
CA VAL A 387 -4.59 23.86 21.50
C VAL A 387 -3.26 23.62 22.19
N ASP A 388 -3.31 23.27 23.46
CA ASP A 388 -2.14 22.73 24.16
C ASP A 388 -1.88 21.31 23.62
N ARG A 389 -0.78 21.15 22.87
CA ARG A 389 -0.41 19.90 22.21
C ARG A 389 -0.12 18.81 23.24
N LYS A 390 0.60 19.12 24.32
CA LYS A 390 0.94 18.12 25.34
C LYS A 390 -0.31 17.54 25.99
N ALA A 391 -1.23 18.42 26.40
CA ALA A 391 -2.49 17.98 26.97
C ALA A 391 -3.39 17.23 25.94
N ALA A 392 -3.27 17.54 24.66
CA ALA A 392 -4.00 16.84 23.61
C ALA A 392 -3.39 15.45 23.33
N GLU A 393 -2.07 15.34 23.29
CA GLU A 393 -1.33 14.08 23.14
C GLU A 393 -1.61 13.13 24.32
N GLU A 394 -1.50 13.61 25.55
CA GLU A 394 -1.83 12.81 26.75
C GLU A 394 -3.28 12.31 26.74
N ARG A 395 -4.24 13.14 26.29
CA ARG A 395 -5.64 12.72 26.14
C ARG A 395 -5.84 11.70 25.04
N GLN A 396 -5.10 11.83 23.93
CA GLN A 396 -5.15 10.88 22.84
C GLN A 396 -4.52 9.54 23.24
N GLU A 397 -3.34 9.56 23.83
CA GLU A 397 -2.68 8.37 24.37
C GLU A 397 -3.57 7.61 25.37
N LYS A 398 -4.26 8.36 26.24
CA LYS A 398 -5.22 7.75 27.17
C LYS A 398 -6.41 7.12 26.44
N ARG A 399 -6.98 7.79 25.43
CA ARG A 399 -8.07 7.24 24.63
C ARG A 399 -7.63 6.00 23.86
N ASP A 400 -6.46 6.05 23.21
CA ASP A 400 -5.89 4.93 22.47
C ASP A 400 -5.64 3.76 23.41
N HIS A 401 -5.12 4.02 24.61
CA HIS A 401 -4.97 3.00 25.64
C HIS A 401 -6.31 2.40 26.07
N ASP A 402 -7.32 3.23 26.34
CA ASP A 402 -8.66 2.79 26.73
C ASP A 402 -9.34 1.99 25.60
N GLU A 403 -9.15 2.39 24.33
CA GLU A 403 -9.66 1.67 23.16
C GLU A 403 -8.96 0.32 22.97
N ILE A 404 -7.64 0.27 23.09
CA ILE A 404 -6.85 -0.97 23.04
C ILE A 404 -7.30 -1.96 24.12
N MET A 405 -7.53 -1.48 25.33
CA MET A 405 -7.96 -2.31 26.48
C MET A 405 -9.46 -2.66 26.47
N SER A 406 -10.26 -1.99 25.65
CA SER A 406 -11.69 -2.32 25.49
C SER A 406 -11.92 -3.64 24.74
N GLU A 407 -13.16 -4.13 24.71
CA GLU A 407 -13.60 -5.28 23.90
C GLU A 407 -12.66 -6.50 23.97
N GLY A 408 -12.31 -6.94 25.18
CA GLY A 408 -11.45 -8.11 25.43
C GLY A 408 -9.96 -7.82 25.42
N GLY A 409 -9.51 -6.61 25.11
CA GLY A 409 -8.08 -6.25 25.16
C GLY A 409 -7.48 -6.41 26.55
N ILE A 410 -8.21 -6.01 27.60
CA ILE A 410 -7.78 -6.19 29.00
C ILE A 410 -7.66 -7.67 29.37
N ASP A 411 -8.55 -8.53 28.84
CA ASP A 411 -8.49 -9.97 29.11
C ASP A 411 -7.26 -10.59 28.45
N PHE A 412 -6.95 -10.18 27.23
CA PHE A 412 -5.75 -10.62 26.52
C PHE A 412 -4.47 -10.13 27.24
N PHE A 413 -4.42 -8.86 27.63
CA PHE A 413 -3.30 -8.30 28.40
C PHE A 413 -3.07 -9.08 29.71
N ASN A 414 -4.12 -9.32 30.50
CA ASN A 414 -4.03 -10.05 31.75
C ASN A 414 -3.62 -11.52 31.54
N ARG A 415 -4.18 -12.18 30.55
CA ARG A 415 -3.84 -13.56 30.19
C ARG A 415 -2.39 -13.67 29.76
N LEU A 416 -1.94 -12.82 28.85
CA LEU A 416 -0.58 -12.83 28.32
C LEU A 416 0.45 -12.50 29.42
N THR A 417 0.16 -11.53 30.27
CA THR A 417 1.00 -11.17 31.44
C THR A 417 1.14 -12.35 32.41
N LYS A 418 0.04 -13.05 32.71
CA LYS A 418 0.05 -14.25 33.56
C LYS A 418 0.88 -15.37 32.92
N ASN A 419 0.68 -15.59 31.62
CA ASN A 419 1.42 -16.59 30.88
C ASN A 419 2.91 -16.29 30.84
N ARG A 420 3.28 -15.03 30.54
CA ARG A 420 4.67 -14.57 30.56
C ARG A 420 5.34 -14.91 31.88
N LYS A 421 4.76 -14.50 33.02
CA LYS A 421 5.30 -14.77 34.36
C LYS A 421 5.46 -16.27 34.63
N LYS A 422 4.48 -17.09 34.24
CA LYS A 422 4.52 -18.55 34.39
C LYS A 422 5.66 -19.17 33.59
N TRP A 423 5.70 -18.84 32.30
CA TRP A 423 6.63 -19.49 31.36
C TRP A 423 8.07 -18.98 31.51
N GLU A 424 8.31 -17.71 31.85
CA GLU A 424 9.63 -17.20 32.19
C GLU A 424 10.20 -17.88 33.44
N LYS A 425 9.37 -18.07 34.48
CA LYS A 425 9.80 -18.79 35.69
C LYS A 425 10.16 -20.23 35.36
N TRP A 426 9.31 -20.93 34.59
CA TRP A 426 9.55 -22.31 34.17
C TRP A 426 10.80 -22.42 33.28
N ALA A 427 10.96 -21.54 32.31
CA ALA A 427 12.09 -21.52 31.40
C ALA A 427 13.43 -21.32 32.15
N LYS A 428 13.48 -20.39 33.10
CA LYS A 428 14.65 -20.19 33.97
C LYS A 428 14.98 -21.43 34.79
N GLN A 429 13.99 -22.09 35.38
CA GLN A 429 14.18 -23.30 36.19
C GLN A 429 14.65 -24.51 35.37
N ASN A 430 14.29 -24.58 34.08
CA ASN A 430 14.61 -25.72 33.23
C ASN A 430 15.71 -25.39 32.18
N HIS A 431 16.33 -24.20 32.26
CA HIS A 431 17.36 -23.73 31.33
C HIS A 431 16.89 -23.77 29.85
N VAL A 432 15.63 -23.33 29.63
CA VAL A 432 15.01 -23.27 28.28
C VAL A 432 15.00 -21.83 27.80
N MET A 433 15.62 -21.56 26.65
CA MET A 433 15.66 -20.22 26.05
C MET A 433 14.53 -19.98 25.01
N CYS A 434 14.07 -21.07 24.35
CA CYS A 434 13.06 -21.00 23.30
C CYS A 434 11.81 -21.76 23.74
N TYR A 435 10.66 -21.07 23.87
CA TYR A 435 9.43 -21.66 24.39
C TYR A 435 8.18 -20.92 23.93
N ARG A 436 7.05 -21.62 23.94
CA ARG A 436 5.72 -21.03 23.65
C ARG A 436 5.17 -20.33 24.89
N THR A 437 4.79 -19.06 24.71
CA THR A 437 4.23 -18.23 25.79
C THR A 437 2.70 -18.19 25.77
N TYR A 438 2.11 -18.24 24.58
CA TYR A 438 0.67 -18.15 24.36
C TYR A 438 0.26 -19.04 23.18
N ASP A 439 -0.89 -19.71 23.27
CA ASP A 439 -1.40 -20.58 22.24
C ASP A 439 -2.95 -20.55 22.20
N SER A 440 -3.49 -19.51 21.56
CA SER A 440 -4.94 -19.32 21.45
C SER A 440 -5.69 -19.49 22.78
N ASP A 441 -5.11 -18.99 23.86
CA ASP A 441 -5.66 -19.12 25.22
C ASP A 441 -7.05 -18.51 25.35
N LEU A 442 -7.32 -17.46 24.57
CA LEU A 442 -8.61 -16.82 24.40
C LEU A 442 -9.06 -17.00 22.94
N PRO A 443 -10.27 -17.52 22.69
CA PRO A 443 -10.74 -17.81 21.32
C PRO A 443 -10.76 -16.58 20.39
N GLU A 444 -10.98 -15.39 20.97
CA GLU A 444 -10.99 -14.13 20.22
C GLU A 444 -9.59 -13.72 19.74
N PHE A 445 -8.54 -14.11 20.45
CA PHE A 445 -7.14 -13.79 20.16
C PHE A 445 -6.40 -15.04 19.69
N ASN A 446 -6.72 -15.45 18.46
CA ASN A 446 -6.26 -16.71 17.87
C ASN A 446 -4.85 -16.59 17.29
N VAL A 447 -3.86 -16.50 18.17
CA VAL A 447 -2.43 -16.44 17.84
C VAL A 447 -1.63 -17.42 18.66
N ALA A 448 -0.44 -17.80 18.16
CA ALA A 448 0.60 -18.42 18.99
C ALA A 448 1.75 -17.43 19.15
N ILE A 449 2.33 -17.35 20.35
CA ILE A 449 3.47 -16.48 20.66
C ILE A 449 4.61 -17.34 21.18
N ASP A 450 5.67 -17.42 20.39
CA ASP A 450 6.89 -18.19 20.69
C ASP A 450 8.05 -17.24 21.00
N ARG A 451 8.74 -17.46 22.11
CA ARG A 451 9.95 -16.73 22.48
C ARG A 451 11.18 -17.48 21.97
N TYR A 452 12.11 -16.74 21.39
CA TYR A 452 13.44 -17.18 20.96
C TYR A 452 14.48 -16.24 21.60
N ASP A 453 14.90 -16.55 22.82
CA ASP A 453 15.79 -15.71 23.65
C ASP A 453 15.28 -14.27 23.80
N GLN A 454 15.87 -13.29 23.11
CA GLN A 454 15.49 -11.87 23.15
C GLN A 454 14.51 -11.47 22.03
N SER A 455 13.89 -12.45 21.38
CA SER A 455 12.95 -12.19 20.28
C SER A 455 11.64 -12.94 20.44
N LEU A 456 10.58 -12.41 19.87
CA LEU A 456 9.26 -13.04 19.80
C LEU A 456 8.83 -13.27 18.35
N VAL A 457 8.15 -14.38 18.11
CA VAL A 457 7.39 -14.60 16.88
C VAL A 457 5.93 -14.80 17.24
N ILE A 458 5.08 -13.99 16.64
CA ILE A 458 3.63 -14.06 16.77
C ILE A 458 3.07 -14.66 15.49
N TYR A 459 2.49 -15.84 15.57
CA TYR A 459 1.83 -16.50 14.47
C TYR A 459 0.34 -16.23 14.53
N GLU A 460 -0.19 -15.49 13.57
CA GLU A 460 -1.62 -15.33 13.40
C GLU A 460 -2.22 -16.55 12.70
N TYR A 461 -3.24 -17.16 13.29
CA TYR A 461 -4.03 -18.18 12.62
C TYR A 461 -5.18 -17.53 11.88
N LYS A 462 -5.32 -17.84 10.59
CA LYS A 462 -6.40 -17.29 9.76
C LYS A 462 -7.77 -17.49 10.42
N ALA A 463 -8.49 -16.39 10.58
CA ALA A 463 -9.82 -16.42 11.14
C ALA A 463 -10.77 -17.32 10.31
N PRO A 464 -11.65 -18.11 10.94
CA PRO A 464 -12.69 -18.85 10.24
C PRO A 464 -13.54 -17.93 9.37
N LYS A 465 -14.06 -18.44 8.24
CA LYS A 465 -14.93 -17.66 7.33
C LYS A 465 -16.20 -17.11 7.97
N SER A 466 -16.57 -17.60 9.15
CA SER A 466 -17.70 -17.11 9.96
C SER A 466 -17.41 -15.84 10.76
N ILE A 467 -16.16 -15.40 10.83
CA ILE A 467 -15.77 -14.17 11.55
C ILE A 467 -15.65 -13.04 10.54
N ASP A 468 -16.26 -11.90 10.88
CA ASP A 468 -16.18 -10.66 10.12
C ASP A 468 -14.70 -10.20 9.97
N PRO A 469 -14.21 -9.98 8.74
CA PRO A 469 -12.85 -9.54 8.49
C PRO A 469 -12.44 -8.26 9.24
N GLU A 470 -13.35 -7.30 9.41
CA GLU A 470 -13.07 -6.06 10.15
C GLU A 470 -12.84 -6.33 11.64
N LYS A 471 -13.63 -7.25 12.23
CA LYS A 471 -13.43 -7.66 13.63
C LYS A 471 -12.11 -8.41 13.81
N ALA A 472 -11.73 -9.26 12.85
CA ALA A 472 -10.44 -9.96 12.89
C ALA A 472 -9.27 -8.95 12.81
N ALA A 473 -9.33 -7.98 11.91
CA ALA A 473 -8.32 -6.93 11.77
C ALA A 473 -8.17 -6.09 13.04
N LYS A 474 -9.28 -5.65 13.65
CA LYS A 474 -9.26 -4.90 14.93
C LYS A 474 -8.62 -5.70 16.06
N ARG A 475 -8.88 -7.01 16.13
CA ARG A 475 -8.26 -7.89 17.13
C ARG A 475 -6.75 -8.02 16.92
N LEU A 476 -6.32 -8.13 15.67
CA LEU A 476 -4.89 -8.17 15.33
C LEU A 476 -4.18 -6.86 15.74
N GLU A 477 -4.79 -5.71 15.48
CA GLU A 477 -4.24 -4.41 15.91
C GLU A 477 -4.11 -4.33 17.45
N LYS A 478 -5.08 -4.85 18.21
CA LYS A 478 -4.97 -4.97 19.68
C LYS A 478 -3.81 -5.87 20.09
N ILE A 479 -3.60 -7.01 19.40
CA ILE A 479 -2.47 -7.89 19.69
C ILE A 479 -1.15 -7.15 19.47
N LYS A 480 -1.02 -6.46 18.31
CA LYS A 480 0.16 -5.67 17.97
C LYS A 480 0.46 -4.58 18.99
N ALA A 481 -0.56 -3.95 19.55
CA ALA A 481 -0.42 -2.92 20.57
C ALA A 481 -0.09 -3.49 21.97
N ILE A 482 -0.71 -4.60 22.37
CA ILE A 482 -0.59 -5.17 23.71
C ILE A 482 0.70 -5.97 23.90
N VAL A 483 1.16 -6.70 22.87
CA VAL A 483 2.36 -7.55 23.00
C VAL A 483 3.61 -6.74 23.41
N PRO A 484 3.94 -5.59 22.80
CA PRO A 484 5.06 -4.77 23.21
C PRO A 484 4.94 -4.24 24.65
N ILE A 485 3.72 -3.94 25.12
CA ILE A 485 3.48 -3.50 26.49
C ILE A 485 3.79 -4.62 27.48
N VAL A 486 3.32 -5.84 27.16
CA VAL A 486 3.57 -7.01 28.03
C VAL A 486 5.04 -7.42 28.02
N PHE A 487 5.73 -7.31 26.89
CA PHE A 487 7.16 -7.67 26.71
C PHE A 487 8.03 -6.41 26.57
N SER A 488 7.84 -5.44 27.45
CA SER A 488 8.56 -4.15 27.44
C SER A 488 10.08 -4.25 27.67
N ASP A 489 10.59 -5.45 28.00
CA ASP A 489 12.02 -5.76 28.07
C ASP A 489 12.65 -6.03 26.70
N LEU A 490 11.82 -6.24 25.67
CA LEU A 490 12.27 -6.50 24.31
C LEU A 490 12.19 -5.22 23.47
N LYS A 491 13.12 -5.09 22.53
CA LYS A 491 13.06 -4.01 21.56
C LYS A 491 11.98 -4.29 20.52
N PRO A 492 11.30 -3.26 19.97
CA PRO A 492 10.25 -3.43 18.96
C PRO A 492 10.72 -4.22 17.73
N GLU A 493 11.97 -4.03 17.27
CA GLU A 493 12.55 -4.75 16.14
C GLU A 493 12.70 -6.26 16.39
N ASN A 494 12.63 -6.72 17.63
CA ASN A 494 12.70 -8.13 18.01
C ASN A 494 11.32 -8.80 18.14
N ILE A 495 10.24 -8.11 17.79
CA ILE A 495 8.87 -8.63 17.81
C ILE A 495 8.38 -8.83 16.38
N HIS A 496 8.28 -10.08 15.95
CA HIS A 496 7.99 -10.44 14.56
C HIS A 496 6.58 -11.02 14.42
N PHE A 497 5.81 -10.52 13.45
CA PHE A 497 4.47 -11.03 13.14
C PHE A 497 4.50 -11.86 11.86
N LYS A 498 3.90 -13.06 11.90
CA LYS A 498 3.80 -13.98 10.75
C LYS A 498 2.36 -14.45 10.57
N LEU A 499 1.86 -14.38 9.33
CA LEU A 499 0.57 -14.91 8.96
C LEU A 499 0.70 -16.40 8.58
N ARG A 500 0.05 -17.31 9.31
CA ARG A 500 -0.07 -18.73 8.92
C ARG A 500 -1.32 -18.92 8.06
N GLU A 501 -1.17 -18.81 6.74
CA GLU A 501 -2.17 -19.24 5.77
C GLU A 501 -1.89 -20.69 5.32
N ARG A 502 -2.95 -21.50 5.17
CA ARG A 502 -2.84 -22.72 4.38
C ARG A 502 -2.75 -22.33 2.90
N LYS A 503 -1.57 -22.07 2.41
CA LYS A 503 -1.32 -21.87 0.99
C LYS A 503 -1.50 -23.20 0.25
N LYS A 504 -2.26 -23.20 -0.83
CA LYS A 504 -2.38 -24.34 -1.75
C LYS A 504 -1.32 -24.17 -2.85
N GLY A 505 -0.38 -25.12 -2.99
CA GLY A 505 0.57 -25.15 -4.10
C GLY A 505 2.00 -24.69 -3.78
N THR A 506 2.76 -24.35 -4.83
CA THR A 506 4.21 -24.07 -4.82
C THR A 506 4.66 -22.79 -4.10
N GLU A 507 3.76 -21.96 -3.62
CA GLU A 507 4.04 -20.69 -2.93
C GLU A 507 4.55 -20.85 -1.49
N GLN A 508 4.66 -22.08 -1.00
CA GLN A 508 5.08 -22.40 0.37
C GLN A 508 6.58 -22.13 0.62
N TYR A 509 7.35 -21.83 -0.44
CA TYR A 509 8.81 -21.71 -0.41
C TYR A 509 9.37 -20.45 -1.07
N GLU A 510 8.54 -19.41 -1.26
CA GLU A 510 9.04 -18.14 -1.80
C GLU A 510 9.86 -17.38 -0.74
N LYS A 511 11.10 -17.04 -1.13
CA LYS A 511 12.04 -16.27 -0.34
C LYS A 511 11.64 -14.80 -0.37
N GLU A 512 11.32 -14.23 0.78
CA GLU A 512 11.41 -12.79 0.98
C GLU A 512 12.87 -12.47 1.36
N ASN A 513 13.65 -11.97 0.42
CA ASN A 513 15.03 -11.49 0.53
C ASN A 513 16.04 -12.35 1.34
N ALA A 514 16.98 -12.98 0.62
CA ALA A 514 17.90 -14.01 1.12
C ALA A 514 19.22 -13.45 1.66
N GLN A 515 19.25 -12.42 2.51
CA GLN A 515 20.52 -12.01 3.17
C GLN A 515 20.25 -11.29 4.50
N GLY A 516 20.74 -11.89 5.61
CA GLY A 516 20.77 -11.27 6.92
C GLY A 516 19.66 -11.78 7.86
N ASP A 517 19.89 -11.74 9.15
CA ASP A 517 19.02 -11.97 10.31
C ASP A 517 19.01 -13.40 10.88
N PHE A 518 20.09 -14.15 10.68
CA PHE A 518 20.33 -15.36 11.47
C PHE A 518 20.98 -15.00 12.81
N PHE A 519 20.43 -15.54 13.89
CA PHE A 519 21.09 -15.49 15.20
C PHE A 519 21.05 -16.86 15.85
N ALA A 520 21.97 -17.09 16.81
CA ALA A 520 22.09 -18.37 17.46
C ALA A 520 21.23 -18.42 18.74
N VAL A 521 20.47 -19.52 18.89
CA VAL A 521 19.77 -19.87 20.13
C VAL A 521 20.31 -21.19 20.68
N GLU A 522 20.11 -21.43 21.98
CA GLU A 522 20.57 -22.66 22.62
C GLU A 522 19.41 -23.50 23.16
N GLU A 523 19.48 -24.79 22.98
CA GLU A 523 18.56 -25.76 23.56
C GLU A 523 19.35 -26.98 24.07
N ASN A 524 19.27 -27.28 25.37
CA ASN A 524 19.93 -28.41 26.03
C ASN A 524 21.45 -28.51 25.70
N GLY A 525 22.14 -27.38 25.67
CA GLY A 525 23.57 -27.30 25.41
C GLY A 525 23.97 -27.38 23.92
N SER A 526 23.03 -27.49 23.02
CA SER A 526 23.26 -27.41 21.57
C SER A 526 22.80 -26.08 21.00
N LYS A 527 23.53 -25.53 20.03
CA LYS A 527 23.24 -24.20 19.43
C LYS A 527 22.64 -24.37 18.04
N PHE A 528 21.71 -23.48 17.71
CA PHE A 528 20.97 -23.48 16.45
C PHE A 528 20.88 -22.09 15.86
N TRP A 529 21.20 -21.96 14.59
CA TRP A 529 20.85 -20.79 13.82
C TRP A 529 19.33 -20.75 13.61
N VAL A 530 18.69 -19.64 13.94
CA VAL A 530 17.29 -19.37 13.67
C VAL A 530 17.15 -18.10 12.85
N ASN A 531 16.09 -18.03 12.04
CA ASN A 531 15.70 -16.83 11.28
C ASN A 531 14.23 -16.58 11.49
N LEU A 532 13.91 -15.45 12.11
CA LEU A 532 12.54 -15.10 12.48
C LEU A 532 11.83 -14.23 11.45
N VAL A 533 12.52 -13.78 10.38
CA VAL A 533 12.02 -12.81 9.41
C VAL A 533 11.75 -13.45 8.05
N ASN A 534 12.78 -14.05 7.45
CA ASN A 534 12.82 -14.36 6.02
C ASN A 534 12.26 -15.74 5.63
N TYR A 535 11.88 -16.58 6.58
CA TYR A 535 11.37 -17.94 6.34
C TYR A 535 10.05 -18.12 7.08
N LEU A 536 9.16 -18.92 6.51
CA LEU A 536 7.88 -19.26 7.17
C LEU A 536 8.12 -19.92 8.52
N ASP A 537 9.00 -20.91 8.56
CA ASP A 537 9.44 -21.61 9.78
C ASP A 537 10.79 -21.08 10.25
N THR A 538 10.99 -21.06 11.55
CA THR A 538 12.13 -20.38 12.20
C THR A 538 13.46 -21.11 12.14
N GLY A 539 13.47 -22.37 11.71
CA GLY A 539 14.65 -23.24 11.73
C GLY A 539 14.73 -24.18 12.93
N LEU A 540 13.89 -24.02 13.94
CA LEU A 540 13.82 -24.88 15.12
C LEU A 540 12.37 -25.10 15.56
N PHE A 541 11.86 -26.31 15.45
CA PHE A 541 10.51 -26.69 15.92
C PHE A 541 10.54 -26.94 17.43
N LEU A 542 9.92 -26.06 18.20
CA LEU A 542 9.97 -26.09 19.67
C LEU A 542 9.20 -27.26 20.29
N ASP A 543 8.18 -27.74 19.63
CA ASP A 543 7.38 -28.90 20.04
C ASP A 543 8.14 -30.23 19.99
N HIS A 544 9.26 -30.31 19.28
CA HIS A 544 10.17 -31.48 19.24
C HIS A 544 11.26 -31.47 20.32
N ARG A 545 11.28 -30.52 21.23
CA ARG A 545 12.34 -30.38 22.26
C ARG A 545 12.60 -31.67 23.03
N ASN A 546 11.55 -32.33 23.52
CA ASN A 546 11.67 -33.55 24.29
C ASN A 546 12.08 -34.77 23.42
N VAL A 547 11.66 -34.80 22.14
CA VAL A 547 12.08 -35.84 21.19
C VAL A 547 13.59 -35.70 20.91
N ARG A 548 14.05 -34.48 20.67
CA ARG A 548 15.48 -34.21 20.48
C ARG A 548 16.32 -34.65 21.68
N LYS A 549 15.85 -34.35 22.90
CA LYS A 549 16.50 -34.81 24.13
C LYS A 549 16.52 -36.34 24.21
N MET A 550 15.45 -37.03 23.89
CA MET A 550 15.38 -38.50 23.82
C MET A 550 16.38 -39.06 22.81
N ILE A 551 16.51 -38.43 21.63
CA ILE A 551 17.52 -38.82 20.63
C ILE A 551 18.93 -38.69 21.22
N GLN A 552 19.24 -37.58 21.89
CA GLN A 552 20.54 -37.38 22.53
C GLN A 552 20.89 -38.51 23.53
N GLU A 553 19.92 -38.84 24.39
CA GLU A 553 20.09 -39.88 25.42
C GLU A 553 20.31 -41.29 24.82
N LYS A 554 19.73 -41.56 23.63
CA LYS A 554 19.79 -42.88 22.96
C LYS A 554 20.90 -42.98 21.90
N ALA A 555 21.55 -41.89 21.52
CA ALA A 555 22.45 -41.85 20.38
C ALA A 555 23.87 -42.38 20.67
N LYS A 556 24.26 -42.59 21.93
CA LYS A 556 25.62 -42.98 22.28
C LYS A 556 26.05 -44.26 21.57
N ASN A 557 27.16 -44.19 20.83
CA ASN A 557 27.74 -45.28 20.05
C ASN A 557 26.84 -45.86 18.94
N THR A 558 25.85 -45.09 18.42
CA THR A 558 24.94 -45.51 17.36
C THR A 558 25.36 -44.95 16.00
N ASN A 559 24.94 -45.63 14.93
CA ASN A 559 24.79 -45.07 13.59
C ASN A 559 23.39 -44.47 13.49
N PHE A 560 23.31 -43.14 13.41
CA PHE A 560 22.05 -42.41 13.42
C PHE A 560 21.64 -41.96 12.03
N LEU A 561 20.35 -42.12 11.69
CA LEU A 561 19.73 -41.63 10.44
C LEU A 561 18.62 -40.65 10.76
N ASN A 562 18.66 -39.50 10.13
CA ASN A 562 17.59 -38.48 10.17
C ASN A 562 16.98 -38.30 8.79
N LEU A 563 15.70 -38.65 8.66
CA LEU A 563 14.91 -38.58 7.44
C LEU A 563 13.93 -37.36 7.53
N PHE A 564 13.75 -36.63 6.43
CA PHE A 564 13.03 -35.33 6.40
C PHE A 564 13.66 -34.35 7.38
N ALA A 565 14.99 -34.23 7.29
CA ALA A 565 15.81 -33.73 8.37
C ALA A 565 15.68 -32.22 8.61
N TYR A 566 15.09 -31.46 7.67
CA TYR A 566 14.95 -30.01 7.77
C TYR A 566 16.29 -29.33 8.05
N THR A 567 16.44 -28.52 9.10
CA THR A 567 17.69 -27.86 9.51
C THR A 567 18.63 -28.76 10.33
N GLY A 568 18.35 -30.05 10.41
CA GLY A 568 19.18 -31.04 11.06
C GLY A 568 19.20 -30.96 12.59
N SER A 569 18.21 -30.36 13.25
CA SER A 569 18.20 -30.20 14.70
C SER A 569 18.30 -31.56 15.45
N ALA A 570 17.57 -32.59 14.99
CA ALA A 570 17.65 -33.93 15.54
C ALA A 570 19.06 -34.57 15.32
N SER A 571 19.69 -34.32 14.18
CA SER A 571 21.03 -34.77 13.86
C SER A 571 22.09 -34.17 14.79
N ILE A 572 21.96 -32.88 15.16
CA ILE A 572 22.82 -32.21 16.14
C ILE A 572 22.73 -32.89 17.50
N PHE A 573 21.48 -33.20 17.95
CA PHE A 573 21.31 -33.89 19.24
C PHE A 573 21.87 -35.33 19.23
N ALA A 574 21.78 -36.03 18.10
CA ALA A 574 22.44 -37.34 17.96
C ALA A 574 23.97 -37.22 18.04
N ALA A 575 24.55 -36.24 17.36
CA ALA A 575 25.99 -35.97 17.43
C ALA A 575 26.44 -35.61 18.86
N ALA A 576 25.71 -34.71 19.53
CA ALA A 576 25.93 -34.29 20.91
C ALA A 576 25.76 -35.45 21.90
N GLY A 577 24.88 -36.43 21.60
CA GLY A 577 24.73 -37.69 22.37
C GLY A 577 25.80 -38.74 22.13
N GLY A 578 26.78 -38.46 21.27
CA GLY A 578 27.91 -39.36 21.00
C GLY A 578 27.63 -40.46 19.97
N ALA A 579 26.82 -40.17 18.97
CA ALA A 579 26.64 -41.04 17.81
C ALA A 579 27.98 -41.26 17.08
N LYS A 580 28.23 -42.50 16.59
CA LYS A 580 29.43 -42.85 15.82
C LYS A 580 29.42 -42.20 14.43
N ALA A 581 28.22 -42.19 13.81
CA ALA A 581 27.99 -41.57 12.53
C ALA A 581 26.58 -41.02 12.48
N VAL A 582 26.39 -39.90 11.76
CA VAL A 582 25.12 -39.24 11.56
C VAL A 582 24.87 -39.02 10.07
N THR A 583 23.81 -39.59 9.55
CA THR A 583 23.36 -39.40 8.17
C THR A 583 22.12 -38.54 8.20
N THR A 584 22.14 -37.42 7.47
CA THR A 584 21.09 -36.42 7.42
C THR A 584 20.55 -36.33 5.99
N VAL A 585 19.30 -36.70 5.77
CA VAL A 585 18.69 -36.76 4.43
C VAL A 585 17.53 -35.79 4.34
N ASP A 586 17.59 -34.89 3.35
CA ASP A 586 16.53 -33.94 3.02
C ASP A 586 16.57 -33.60 1.53
N MET A 587 15.41 -33.26 0.96
CA MET A 587 15.29 -32.85 -0.44
C MET A 587 15.80 -31.42 -0.66
N SER A 588 15.72 -30.56 0.35
CA SER A 588 16.00 -29.13 0.25
C SER A 588 17.49 -28.84 0.43
N LYS A 589 18.13 -28.36 -0.63
CA LYS A 589 19.52 -27.88 -0.57
C LYS A 589 19.71 -26.76 0.46
N THR A 590 18.73 -25.87 0.58
CA THR A 590 18.75 -24.74 1.52
C THR A 590 18.75 -25.23 2.96
N TYR A 591 17.87 -26.17 3.31
CA TYR A 591 17.80 -26.71 4.66
C TYR A 591 19.00 -27.59 5.01
N LEU A 592 19.52 -28.36 4.06
CA LEU A 592 20.77 -29.09 4.30
C LEU A 592 21.98 -28.16 4.52
N LYS A 593 22.04 -27.04 3.78
CA LYS A 593 23.08 -26.04 4.03
C LYS A 593 22.93 -25.40 5.41
N TRP A 594 21.69 -25.19 5.86
CA TRP A 594 21.41 -24.74 7.23
C TRP A 594 21.82 -25.79 8.27
N ALA A 595 21.55 -27.07 8.01
CA ALA A 595 22.01 -28.19 8.86
C ALA A 595 23.55 -28.24 8.97
N GLU A 596 24.28 -28.12 7.86
CA GLU A 596 25.74 -28.01 7.86
C GLU A 596 26.25 -26.85 8.73
N ASN A 597 25.59 -25.67 8.62
CA ASN A 597 25.92 -24.49 9.42
C ASN A 597 25.63 -24.73 10.92
N ASN A 598 24.56 -25.45 11.26
CA ASN A 598 24.25 -25.84 12.64
C ASN A 598 25.32 -26.83 13.18
N PHE A 599 25.79 -27.78 12.37
CA PHE A 599 26.89 -28.68 12.75
C PHE A 599 28.18 -27.91 13.02
N ALA A 600 28.54 -26.99 12.13
CA ALA A 600 29.71 -26.12 12.30
C ALA A 600 29.60 -25.26 13.58
N LEU A 601 28.43 -24.71 13.87
CA LEU A 601 28.13 -23.90 15.07
C LEU A 601 28.39 -24.68 16.37
N ASN A 602 28.17 -25.99 16.35
CA ASN A 602 28.40 -26.90 17.50
C ASN A 602 29.78 -27.58 17.48
N GLY A 603 30.63 -27.23 16.53
CA GLY A 603 31.97 -27.82 16.42
C GLY A 603 31.98 -29.25 15.87
N PHE A 604 30.88 -29.74 15.32
CA PHE A 604 30.81 -31.09 14.73
C PHE A 604 31.29 -31.05 13.28
N ASN A 605 32.47 -31.61 13.04
CA ASN A 605 33.13 -31.66 11.73
C ASN A 605 33.66 -33.06 11.44
N GLY A 606 33.79 -33.42 10.17
CA GLY A 606 34.46 -34.65 9.75
C GLY A 606 33.55 -35.64 8.99
N LYS A 607 34.17 -36.75 8.56
CA LYS A 607 33.55 -37.74 7.68
C LYS A 607 32.43 -38.58 8.33
N ALA A 608 32.30 -38.50 9.64
CA ALA A 608 31.25 -39.18 10.40
C ALA A 608 29.87 -38.54 10.18
N TYR A 609 29.82 -37.30 9.66
CA TYR A 609 28.60 -36.54 9.45
C TYR A 609 28.34 -36.38 7.95
N GLN A 610 27.24 -36.99 7.48
CA GLN A 610 26.90 -37.02 6.06
C GLN A 610 25.60 -36.25 5.82
N PHE A 611 25.57 -35.43 4.76
CA PHE A 611 24.40 -34.67 4.32
C PHE A 611 24.03 -35.10 2.91
N ILE A 612 22.84 -35.67 2.73
CA ILE A 612 22.41 -36.28 1.48
C ILE A 612 21.20 -35.49 0.95
N GLN A 613 21.41 -34.81 -0.17
CA GLN A 613 20.33 -34.11 -0.87
C GLN A 613 19.63 -35.07 -1.85
N LYS A 614 18.53 -35.67 -1.41
CA LYS A 614 17.70 -36.59 -2.21
C LYS A 614 16.23 -36.47 -1.85
N ASP A 615 15.36 -36.89 -2.74
CA ASP A 615 13.98 -37.23 -2.38
C ASP A 615 14.03 -38.36 -1.36
N VAL A 616 13.49 -38.11 -0.16
CA VAL A 616 13.57 -39.05 0.95
C VAL A 616 12.81 -40.33 0.65
N LEU A 617 11.64 -40.25 -0.06
CA LEU A 617 10.86 -41.43 -0.44
C LEU A 617 11.66 -42.37 -1.34
N GLU A 618 12.21 -41.81 -2.41
CA GLU A 618 13.02 -42.56 -3.38
C GLU A 618 14.28 -43.12 -2.74
N TRP A 619 15.01 -42.27 -1.99
CA TRP A 619 16.25 -42.65 -1.32
C TRP A 619 16.02 -43.78 -0.33
N LEU A 620 14.95 -43.70 0.48
CA LEU A 620 14.63 -44.69 1.50
C LEU A 620 14.34 -46.06 0.86
N THR A 621 13.48 -46.08 -0.17
CA THR A 621 13.12 -47.31 -0.88
C THR A 621 14.31 -47.93 -1.61
N GLN A 622 15.13 -47.11 -2.30
CA GLN A 622 16.36 -47.59 -2.97
C GLN A 622 17.39 -48.17 -1.96
N THR A 623 17.55 -47.51 -0.83
CA THR A 623 18.49 -47.93 0.22
C THR A 623 17.99 -49.21 0.90
N ALA A 624 16.69 -49.36 1.17
CA ALA A 624 16.08 -50.56 1.70
C ALA A 624 16.31 -51.77 0.76
N ALA A 625 16.02 -51.60 -0.52
CA ALA A 625 16.23 -52.64 -1.55
C ALA A 625 17.72 -53.01 -1.66
N HIS A 626 18.63 -52.02 -1.57
CA HIS A 626 20.06 -52.28 -1.60
C HIS A 626 20.52 -53.14 -0.38
N ILE A 627 20.07 -52.79 0.83
CA ILE A 627 20.42 -53.52 2.05
C ILE A 627 19.86 -54.94 1.98
N GLU A 628 18.65 -55.15 1.46
CA GLU A 628 18.07 -56.48 1.30
C GLU A 628 18.88 -57.37 0.34
N ALA A 629 19.48 -56.79 -0.69
CA ALA A 629 20.31 -57.47 -1.65
C ALA A 629 21.74 -57.82 -1.14
N LEU A 630 22.19 -57.24 -0.02
CA LEU A 630 23.52 -57.46 0.53
C LEU A 630 23.63 -58.87 1.15
N PRO A 631 24.87 -59.50 1.12
CA PRO A 631 25.15 -60.69 1.91
C PRO A 631 24.98 -60.45 3.42
N LEU A 632 24.52 -61.47 4.17
CA LEU A 632 24.18 -61.37 5.60
C LEU A 632 25.24 -60.69 6.45
N MET A 633 26.53 -60.98 6.22
CA MET A 633 27.66 -60.36 6.96
C MET A 633 27.79 -58.85 6.71
N LYS A 634 27.43 -58.34 5.52
CA LYS A 634 27.51 -56.92 5.17
C LYS A 634 26.23 -56.15 5.54
N LYS A 635 25.12 -56.86 5.75
CA LYS A 635 23.84 -56.24 6.14
C LYS A 635 23.93 -55.52 7.48
N ARG A 636 24.67 -56.07 8.44
CA ARG A 636 24.82 -55.49 9.78
C ARG A 636 25.52 -54.14 9.75
N ASP A 637 26.61 -54.03 8.99
CA ASP A 637 27.45 -52.82 8.92
C ASP A 637 26.78 -51.70 8.09
N ALA A 638 25.78 -52.05 7.25
CA ALA A 638 25.03 -51.13 6.41
C ALA A 638 23.74 -50.57 7.08
N ARG A 639 23.43 -51.05 8.29
CA ARG A 639 22.19 -50.67 9.01
C ARG A 639 22.45 -49.61 10.07
N TYR A 640 21.34 -48.91 10.45
CA TYR A 640 21.35 -47.90 11.47
C TYR A 640 20.83 -48.45 12.81
N ASP A 641 21.35 -47.93 13.91
CA ASP A 641 20.93 -48.31 15.25
C ASP A 641 19.81 -47.43 15.77
N LEU A 642 19.72 -46.18 15.27
CA LEU A 642 18.70 -45.22 15.64
C LEU A 642 18.26 -44.43 14.39
N ILE A 643 16.97 -44.43 14.10
CA ILE A 643 16.36 -43.66 12.99
C ILE A 643 15.37 -42.70 13.57
N PHE A 644 15.41 -41.43 13.13
CA PHE A 644 14.37 -40.45 13.34
C PHE A 644 13.72 -40.08 11.99
N MET A 645 12.38 -40.11 11.94
CA MET A 645 11.62 -39.82 10.74
C MET A 645 10.43 -38.97 11.09
N ASP A 646 10.39 -37.72 10.55
CA ASP A 646 9.34 -36.71 10.77
C ASP A 646 8.84 -36.14 9.43
N PRO A 647 8.09 -36.94 8.64
CA PRO A 647 7.61 -36.53 7.33
C PRO A 647 6.55 -35.43 7.43
N PRO A 648 6.44 -34.54 6.42
CA PRO A 648 5.37 -33.57 6.33
C PRO A 648 4.02 -34.30 6.17
N SER A 649 2.93 -33.72 6.70
CA SER A 649 1.58 -34.32 6.60
C SER A 649 1.15 -34.51 5.15
N PHE A 650 1.54 -33.61 4.28
CA PHE A 650 1.25 -33.62 2.85
C PHE A 650 2.35 -32.87 2.08
N SER A 651 2.81 -33.42 0.95
CA SER A 651 3.75 -32.74 0.06
C SER A 651 3.46 -33.07 -1.39
N ASN A 652 3.42 -32.01 -2.24
CA ASN A 652 3.23 -32.10 -3.69
C ASN A 652 4.35 -31.38 -4.47
N SER A 653 5.58 -31.39 -3.94
CA SER A 653 6.70 -30.72 -4.57
C SER A 653 6.94 -31.24 -6.00
N LYS A 654 7.14 -30.33 -6.98
CA LYS A 654 7.52 -30.68 -8.36
C LYS A 654 8.82 -31.50 -8.49
N ARG A 655 9.58 -31.62 -7.40
CA ARG A 655 10.84 -32.37 -7.31
C ARG A 655 10.66 -33.77 -6.71
N MET A 656 9.46 -34.11 -6.27
CA MET A 656 9.12 -35.45 -5.77
C MET A 656 8.60 -36.31 -6.90
N SER A 657 8.94 -37.59 -6.89
CA SER A 657 8.44 -38.58 -7.82
C SER A 657 6.93 -38.88 -7.64
N ASP A 658 6.42 -38.67 -6.41
CA ASP A 658 5.02 -38.90 -6.01
C ASP A 658 4.53 -37.89 -4.99
N VAL A 659 3.22 -37.72 -4.88
CA VAL A 659 2.57 -36.91 -3.83
C VAL A 659 2.57 -37.69 -2.52
N LEU A 660 3.24 -37.15 -1.50
CA LEU A 660 3.24 -37.73 -0.15
C LEU A 660 1.93 -37.33 0.57
N ASP A 661 1.23 -38.35 1.08
CA ASP A 661 0.17 -38.25 2.08
C ASP A 661 0.51 -39.20 3.23
N ILE A 662 0.86 -38.64 4.40
CA ILE A 662 1.39 -39.46 5.49
C ILE A 662 0.36 -40.47 6.03
N GLN A 663 -0.95 -40.18 5.99
CA GLN A 663 -1.96 -41.14 6.41
C GLN A 663 -2.01 -42.35 5.48
N ARG A 664 -1.77 -42.16 4.19
CA ARG A 664 -1.73 -43.23 3.19
C ARG A 664 -0.38 -43.96 3.19
N ASP A 665 0.71 -43.19 3.26
CA ASP A 665 2.04 -43.70 2.89
C ASP A 665 2.88 -44.18 4.10
N HIS A 666 2.41 -43.97 5.35
CA HIS A 666 3.19 -44.31 6.55
C HIS A 666 3.54 -45.80 6.66
N ILE A 667 2.68 -46.71 6.16
CA ILE A 667 2.94 -48.14 6.18
C ILE A 667 4.22 -48.45 5.41
N ARG A 668 4.33 -47.96 4.16
CA ARG A 668 5.50 -48.13 3.31
C ARG A 668 6.76 -47.50 3.94
N LEU A 669 6.64 -46.26 4.40
CA LEU A 669 7.74 -45.51 5.00
C LEU A 669 8.31 -46.21 6.23
N ILE A 670 7.43 -46.71 7.12
CA ILE A 670 7.84 -47.43 8.32
C ILE A 670 8.51 -48.75 7.93
N ASN A 671 7.94 -49.55 7.02
CA ASN A 671 8.53 -50.80 6.57
C ASN A 671 9.93 -50.60 5.93
N ASP A 672 10.07 -49.63 5.04
CA ASP A 672 11.36 -49.32 4.43
C ASP A 672 12.37 -48.87 5.50
N ALA A 673 12.00 -48.03 6.46
CA ALA A 673 12.88 -47.58 7.55
C ALA A 673 13.25 -48.72 8.47
N MET A 674 12.34 -49.65 8.78
CA MET A 674 12.59 -50.83 9.59
C MET A 674 13.59 -51.81 8.91
N THR A 675 13.59 -51.86 7.55
CA THR A 675 14.58 -52.62 6.79
C THR A 675 16.02 -52.06 6.98
N LEU A 676 16.13 -50.74 7.13
CA LEU A 676 17.40 -50.05 7.39
C LEU A 676 17.86 -50.18 8.85
N LEU A 677 17.00 -50.66 9.75
CA LEU A 677 17.24 -50.69 11.18
C LEU A 677 17.95 -51.98 11.57
N THR A 678 18.92 -51.93 12.50
CA THR A 678 19.49 -53.12 13.14
C THR A 678 18.43 -53.84 13.96
N LYS A 679 18.68 -55.15 14.30
CA LYS A 679 17.71 -55.97 15.04
C LYS A 679 17.26 -55.34 16.36
N GLU A 680 18.22 -54.73 17.08
CA GLU A 680 17.98 -54.06 18.37
C GLU A 680 17.74 -52.55 18.23
N GLY A 681 17.69 -52.04 17.00
CA GLY A 681 17.56 -50.64 16.70
C GLY A 681 16.21 -50.06 17.07
N LEU A 682 16.11 -48.75 17.00
CA LEU A 682 14.93 -47.98 17.31
C LEU A 682 14.60 -47.00 16.18
N LEU A 683 13.38 -47.07 15.68
CA LEU A 683 12.78 -46.02 14.86
C LEU A 683 11.92 -45.10 15.74
N ILE A 684 12.19 -43.80 15.71
CA ILE A 684 11.37 -42.75 16.29
C ILE A 684 10.60 -42.12 15.13
N PHE A 685 9.31 -42.41 15.04
CA PHE A 685 8.42 -41.87 14.02
C PHE A 685 7.59 -40.74 14.61
N SER A 686 7.58 -39.58 13.97
CA SER A 686 6.79 -38.42 14.36
C SER A 686 5.93 -37.92 13.21
N THR A 687 4.80 -37.30 13.51
CA THR A 687 3.95 -36.63 12.52
C THR A 687 3.12 -35.52 13.15
N ASN A 688 2.93 -34.41 12.41
CA ASN A 688 2.08 -33.29 12.81
C ASN A 688 0.66 -33.39 12.24
N LEU A 689 0.26 -34.53 11.63
CA LEU A 689 -1.11 -34.75 11.17
C LEU A 689 -2.05 -34.97 12.37
N ARG A 690 -2.93 -33.99 12.67
CA ARG A 690 -3.79 -33.98 13.89
C ARG A 690 -4.67 -35.22 14.08
N ASN A 691 -5.11 -35.83 12.99
CA ASN A 691 -6.01 -36.98 13.01
C ASN A 691 -5.31 -38.25 12.51
N PHE A 692 -3.97 -38.29 12.60
CA PHE A 692 -3.21 -39.46 12.20
C PHE A 692 -3.63 -40.69 12.98
N LYS A 693 -3.76 -41.83 12.28
CA LYS A 693 -4.03 -43.14 12.85
C LYS A 693 -2.97 -44.11 12.34
N MET A 694 -2.22 -44.68 13.28
CA MET A 694 -1.30 -45.77 12.98
C MET A 694 -2.08 -47.00 12.47
N ASP A 695 -1.62 -47.56 11.35
CA ASP A 695 -2.27 -48.74 10.79
C ASP A 695 -2.07 -49.97 11.72
N PRO A 696 -3.13 -50.67 12.11
CA PRO A 696 -3.04 -51.84 13.01
C PRO A 696 -2.13 -52.96 12.50
N THR A 697 -2.01 -53.12 11.18
CA THR A 697 -1.16 -54.20 10.58
C THR A 697 0.28 -54.06 10.93
N LEU A 698 0.76 -52.82 11.14
CA LEU A 698 2.13 -52.60 11.59
C LEU A 698 2.39 -53.17 13.00
N SER A 699 1.38 -53.13 13.88
CA SER A 699 1.48 -53.70 15.23
C SER A 699 1.49 -55.21 15.24
N GLU A 700 1.13 -55.88 14.14
CA GLU A 700 1.28 -57.33 14.00
C GLU A 700 2.76 -57.73 13.79
N VAL A 701 3.51 -56.83 13.12
CA VAL A 701 4.91 -57.10 12.72
C VAL A 701 5.91 -56.46 13.69
N TYR A 702 5.64 -55.29 14.22
CA TYR A 702 6.53 -54.48 15.03
C TYR A 702 5.96 -54.24 16.43
N ASP A 703 6.90 -53.98 17.38
CA ASP A 703 6.54 -53.44 18.69
C ASP A 703 6.45 -51.90 18.58
N ILE A 704 5.25 -51.38 18.79
CA ILE A 704 4.91 -49.94 18.60
C ILE A 704 4.41 -49.38 19.91
N GLN A 705 5.11 -48.38 20.43
CA GLN A 705 4.73 -47.61 21.62
C GLN A 705 4.38 -46.19 21.26
N ASP A 706 3.18 -45.74 21.59
CA ASP A 706 2.78 -44.34 21.50
C ASP A 706 3.36 -43.54 22.68
N VAL A 707 4.27 -42.60 22.39
CA VAL A 707 4.95 -41.75 23.38
C VAL A 707 4.59 -40.26 23.15
N SER A 708 3.49 -40.00 22.46
CA SER A 708 3.08 -38.62 22.08
C SER A 708 2.95 -37.70 23.31
N ARG A 709 2.31 -38.19 24.39
CA ARG A 709 2.12 -37.41 25.63
C ARG A 709 3.44 -37.20 26.39
N GLU A 710 4.26 -38.21 26.47
CA GLU A 710 5.52 -38.21 27.21
C GLU A 710 6.55 -37.28 26.56
N THR A 711 6.52 -37.20 25.24
CA THR A 711 7.44 -36.39 24.45
C THR A 711 6.94 -34.98 24.16
N LEU A 712 5.69 -34.64 24.50
CA LEU A 712 5.16 -33.30 24.32
C LEU A 712 5.74 -32.34 25.36
N PRO A 713 6.38 -31.23 24.96
CA PRO A 713 6.86 -30.22 25.91
C PRO A 713 5.71 -29.54 26.66
N MET A 714 5.96 -29.18 27.92
CA MET A 714 4.95 -28.61 28.82
C MET A 714 4.30 -27.33 28.29
N ASP A 715 5.05 -26.51 27.57
CA ASP A 715 4.58 -25.26 26.94
C ASP A 715 3.69 -25.49 25.73
N PHE A 716 3.63 -26.73 25.21
CA PHE A 716 2.72 -27.19 24.15
C PHE A 716 1.57 -28.09 24.67
N ALA A 717 1.51 -28.36 25.97
CA ALA A 717 0.53 -29.28 26.54
C ALA A 717 -0.94 -28.87 26.32
N ARG A 718 -1.21 -27.61 25.96
CA ARG A 718 -2.54 -27.10 25.60
C ARG A 718 -3.08 -27.73 24.31
N ASP A 719 -2.25 -28.00 23.32
CA ASP A 719 -2.63 -28.69 22.08
C ASP A 719 -1.96 -30.06 21.98
N PRO A 720 -2.49 -31.09 22.66
CA PRO A 720 -1.88 -32.41 22.66
C PRO A 720 -1.94 -33.12 21.31
N LYS A 721 -2.66 -32.55 20.32
CA LYS A 721 -2.74 -33.06 18.95
C LYS A 721 -1.81 -32.33 17.97
N ILE A 722 -0.97 -31.44 18.46
CA ILE A 722 -0.04 -30.71 17.59
C ILE A 722 0.96 -31.68 16.92
N ARG A 723 1.28 -32.77 17.59
CA ARG A 723 2.21 -33.80 17.11
C ARG A 723 1.88 -35.15 17.75
N GLN A 724 2.14 -36.23 17.00
CA GLN A 724 2.15 -37.61 17.51
C GLN A 724 3.57 -38.19 17.35
N CYS A 725 3.96 -39.07 18.26
CA CYS A 725 5.30 -39.69 18.27
C CYS A 725 5.22 -41.14 18.72
N TYR A 726 5.89 -42.02 17.98
CA TYR A 726 5.88 -43.46 18.19
C TYR A 726 7.30 -44.00 18.24
N LEU A 727 7.56 -44.93 19.16
CA LEU A 727 8.78 -45.76 19.21
C LEU A 727 8.46 -47.10 18.58
N ILE A 728 9.25 -47.50 17.57
CA ILE A 728 9.01 -48.71 16.79
C ILE A 728 10.25 -49.60 16.81
N ARG A 729 10.09 -50.89 17.12
CA ARG A 729 11.16 -51.88 17.15
C ARG A 729 10.74 -53.18 16.44
N HIS A 730 11.73 -53.98 16.08
CA HIS A 730 11.44 -55.34 15.63
C HIS A 730 10.87 -56.18 16.80
N LYS A 731 9.81 -56.97 16.54
CA LYS A 731 9.35 -57.94 17.53
C LYS A 731 10.40 -59.02 17.77
N ASN A 732 10.58 -59.41 19.02
CA ASN A 732 11.58 -60.43 19.44
C ASN A 732 13.04 -60.00 19.18
N ALA A 733 13.35 -58.74 19.39
CA ALA A 733 14.74 -58.26 19.46
C ALA A 733 15.38 -58.55 20.81
#